data_b0ae1cd24821c44ca602e6fc3648c2db
#
_entry.id   b0ae1cd24821c44ca602e6fc3648c2db
#
_cell.length_a   1.000
_cell.length_b   1.000
_cell.length_c   1.000
_cell.angle_alpha   90.00
_cell.angle_beta   90.00
_cell.angle_gamma   90.00
#
_symmetry.space_group_name_H-M   'P 1'
#
loop_
_entity.id
_entity.type
_entity.pdbx_description
1 polymer ?
#
loop_
_entity_poly.entity_id
_entity_poly.type
_entity_poly.pdbx_seq_one_letter_code
_entity_poly.pdbx_strand_id
1 'polypeptide(L)'
;KKNKCLKDIIAVKISDNIQLSLSAWLQLIKTKDNRTYLKILLNNSSTEVTTDGQHYYSIVSETVNERCFFGTKIEAISKHLCPYKSLQSDSLDDKEAHNLNFLYRRVEDYGVGHLCSVDWKKDEDGVMHVFSEFMPSIETPDVEPVPRDKSCEVAGQNGYVLPKPYLEDSQCLQFKWLSFFSETSDEKILSGLLEFVSTYKIWIETQRDSISELKDYETATQNVDACETDYERMKHNVMEFLSDSAKMKAFRTMNAAMFMQLWHNKKENQKKVRDEESILDFNFYRKATDNIFPKVEHAAWRPFQLAFILLNLDGIFKSQSDVSWAKRNELVDLVWFPTGGGKTEAYLGLIALTIINRRLTCGEAGYGVTAIMRYTLRLLTTQQFQRALRLILVLEQIRLWEIDYYNLGKEQISIGLFVGDQSLPNSLKDLKEECRKWESRTESGNNSKIPLDVCPWCGSKLTHETSRSSGVKFFCKNIFCTYDVENAVIPVRLCDDDIYINPPTLLFGTVDKFAQLAHKVNTYNTSASKDSRRLFGRGANWQKLPPDLIIQDELHLLLGPLGSAVSLYECAIDQLCTRKEGDLTIRPKIISSTATTRNTALQVRALYDRGISIFPKNGIDYDDSFFAFYKRCKKKGDEDWSFVSKRRYIGVMPTGRTQMTTQMRLAAILFVHRAIFEKENLAKLNDKDFIKAADYYFTTISYFNSLKEVGKTDAQFYMEFTKYTRRLYKRVMRYSNMLECFYAYNERFSKSELTGRLSGNDAVAELNKVQSISWSPEHRFPYQEGGNWQQAIKPDDFILATNMISVGLDVSRFNTIIMNSMPRNIAEYIQASSRVAREKEGLVLTLHNPFRSRDVSHFEKFREFHEKLYYYVEPISITPFSHKSVEKYLPLFIGAYVRHLYPTLADNKSAGNIDMVKIGEIEKKVKKYFAGRLERTAELSGIERELLTKDLFDYICLMVHEMLEQWIKKKEESQDLVYIKNR
;
A
#
# COMPACT_ATOMS: atom_id res chain seq x y z
N LYS A 1 -19.75 -27.15 40.88
CA LYS A 1 -21.05 -27.59 40.31
C LYS A 1 -20.74 -28.35 39.04
N LYS A 2 -21.21 -29.65 38.93
CA LYS A 2 -20.91 -30.53 37.80
C LYS A 2 -21.42 -29.95 36.48
N ASN A 3 -20.54 -29.83 35.49
CA ASN A 3 -20.93 -29.55 34.11
C ASN A 3 -21.89 -30.65 33.62
N LYS A 4 -23.11 -30.29 33.20
CA LYS A 4 -24.03 -31.30 32.64
C LYS A 4 -23.56 -31.64 31.22
N CYS A 5 -23.33 -32.88 30.92
CA CYS A 5 -23.02 -33.40 29.59
C CYS A 5 -24.13 -34.36 29.17
N LEU A 6 -24.73 -34.13 28.02
CA LEU A 6 -25.67 -35.06 27.36
C LEU A 6 -24.93 -35.70 26.19
N LYS A 7 -25.07 -37.01 26.03
CA LYS A 7 -24.52 -37.75 24.91
C LYS A 7 -25.62 -38.56 24.24
N ASP A 8 -25.75 -38.44 22.94
CA ASP A 8 -26.63 -39.28 22.14
C ASP A 8 -25.84 -39.92 20.99
N ILE A 9 -26.21 -41.12 20.60
CA ILE A 9 -25.56 -41.89 19.56
C ILE A 9 -26.62 -42.43 18.62
N ILE A 10 -26.52 -42.03 17.34
CA ILE A 10 -27.32 -42.58 16.26
C ILE A 10 -26.43 -43.59 15.53
N ALA A 11 -26.80 -44.86 15.51
CA ALA A 11 -26.07 -45.93 14.83
C ALA A 11 -26.97 -46.59 13.79
N VAL A 12 -26.46 -46.75 12.53
CA VAL A 12 -27.12 -47.42 11.43
C VAL A 12 -26.21 -48.54 10.93
N LYS A 13 -26.68 -49.76 11.00
CA LYS A 13 -25.98 -50.93 10.45
C LYS A 13 -26.27 -51.02 8.96
N ILE A 14 -25.24 -50.89 8.11
CA ILE A 14 -25.36 -50.98 6.63
C ILE A 14 -25.07 -52.43 6.18
N SER A 15 -24.11 -53.10 6.82
CA SER A 15 -23.74 -54.49 6.57
C SER A 15 -23.15 -55.13 7.84
N ASP A 16 -22.86 -56.42 7.82
CA ASP A 16 -22.27 -57.06 8.96
C ASP A 16 -20.89 -56.50 9.39
N ASN A 17 -20.18 -55.89 8.45
CA ASN A 17 -18.86 -55.30 8.67
C ASN A 17 -18.84 -53.75 8.69
N ILE A 18 -19.95 -53.09 8.39
CA ILE A 18 -20.03 -51.63 8.31
C ILE A 18 -21.16 -51.11 9.19
N GLN A 19 -20.79 -50.52 10.29
CA GLN A 19 -21.71 -49.78 11.17
C GLN A 19 -21.39 -48.29 11.09
N LEU A 20 -22.31 -47.51 10.58
CA LEU A 20 -22.23 -46.02 10.63
C LEU A 20 -22.75 -45.57 11.99
N SER A 21 -21.96 -44.77 12.65
CA SER A 21 -22.32 -44.24 13.96
C SER A 21 -21.95 -42.74 14.04
N LEU A 22 -22.90 -41.94 14.44
CA LEU A 22 -22.75 -40.50 14.67
C LEU A 22 -23.06 -40.23 16.14
N SER A 23 -22.13 -39.64 16.89
CA SER A 23 -22.33 -39.27 18.29
C SER A 23 -22.38 -37.76 18.47
N ALA A 24 -23.42 -37.30 19.17
CA ALA A 24 -23.59 -35.89 19.52
C ALA A 24 -23.33 -35.70 21.02
N TRP A 25 -22.58 -34.64 21.34
CA TRP A 25 -22.25 -34.27 22.71
C TRP A 25 -22.68 -32.81 22.92
N LEU A 26 -23.40 -32.56 24.00
CA LEU A 26 -23.83 -31.24 24.41
C LEU A 26 -23.36 -30.98 25.84
N GLN A 27 -22.57 -29.91 26.02
CA GLN A 27 -21.99 -29.53 27.30
C GLN A 27 -22.26 -28.09 27.64
N LEU A 28 -22.78 -27.83 28.83
CA LEU A 28 -22.90 -26.48 29.39
C LEU A 28 -21.69 -26.18 30.28
N ILE A 29 -20.92 -25.19 29.93
CA ILE A 29 -19.71 -24.75 30.63
C ILE A 29 -20.01 -23.40 31.31
N LYS A 30 -19.98 -23.36 32.65
CA LYS A 30 -20.05 -22.12 33.42
C LYS A 30 -18.63 -21.62 33.72
N THR A 31 -18.40 -20.37 33.39
CA THR A 31 -17.15 -19.67 33.70
C THR A 31 -17.19 -19.00 35.06
N LYS A 32 -16.05 -18.50 35.55
CA LYS A 32 -15.95 -17.80 36.85
C LYS A 32 -16.72 -16.51 36.88
N ASP A 33 -16.87 -15.84 35.75
CA ASP A 33 -17.60 -14.59 35.53
C ASP A 33 -19.12 -14.81 35.33
N ASN A 34 -19.62 -15.99 35.69
CA ASN A 34 -21.03 -16.37 35.64
C ASN A 34 -21.65 -16.50 34.25
N ARG A 35 -20.83 -16.52 33.20
CA ARG A 35 -21.30 -16.82 31.83
C ARG A 35 -21.49 -18.32 31.64
N THR A 36 -22.42 -18.67 30.75
CA THR A 36 -22.68 -20.07 30.36
C THR A 36 -22.44 -20.23 28.88
N TYR A 37 -21.49 -21.06 28.50
CA TYR A 37 -21.20 -21.46 27.13
C TYR A 37 -21.83 -22.79 26.80
N LEU A 38 -22.46 -22.87 25.62
CA LEU A 38 -22.94 -24.13 25.08
C LEU A 38 -21.89 -24.69 24.11
N LYS A 39 -21.36 -25.86 24.41
CA LYS A 39 -20.46 -26.60 23.52
C LYS A 39 -21.22 -27.76 22.91
N ILE A 40 -21.29 -27.81 21.57
CA ILE A 40 -21.91 -28.91 20.83
C ILE A 40 -20.80 -29.56 19.99
N LEU A 41 -20.69 -30.88 20.08
CA LEU A 41 -19.75 -31.64 19.27
C LEU A 41 -20.53 -32.74 18.55
N LEU A 42 -20.27 -32.86 17.25
CA LEU A 42 -20.74 -33.96 16.42
C LEU A 42 -19.52 -34.76 15.97
N ASN A 43 -19.50 -36.06 16.29
CA ASN A 43 -18.37 -36.93 16.01
C ASN A 43 -18.82 -38.16 15.22
N ASN A 44 -18.08 -38.46 14.14
CA ASN A 44 -18.20 -39.70 13.41
C ASN A 44 -17.52 -40.79 14.23
N SER A 45 -18.30 -41.68 14.79
CA SER A 45 -17.85 -42.84 15.59
C SER A 45 -18.09 -44.16 14.88
N SER A 46 -18.16 -44.15 13.56
CA SER A 46 -18.26 -45.35 12.74
C SER A 46 -17.05 -46.27 12.92
N THR A 47 -17.23 -47.57 12.58
CA THR A 47 -16.16 -48.59 12.70
C THR A 47 -14.89 -48.16 11.96
N GLU A 48 -13.73 -48.28 12.56
CA GLU A 48 -12.45 -47.96 11.93
C GLU A 48 -12.19 -48.85 10.71
N VAL A 49 -11.49 -48.28 9.73
CA VAL A 49 -11.00 -49.00 8.58
C VAL A 49 -9.68 -49.66 8.92
N THR A 50 -9.67 -50.93 9.07
CA THR A 50 -8.43 -51.71 9.24
C THR A 50 -7.83 -52.01 7.86
N THR A 51 -6.63 -51.55 7.60
CA THR A 51 -5.87 -51.83 6.39
C THR A 51 -4.88 -52.98 6.65
N ASP A 52 -5.30 -54.21 6.42
CA ASP A 52 -4.38 -55.35 6.47
C ASP A 52 -3.44 -55.31 5.25
N GLY A 53 -2.32 -54.66 5.39
CA GLY A 53 -1.12 -54.83 4.54
C GLY A 53 -1.19 -54.43 3.05
N GLN A 54 -2.28 -53.88 2.57
CA GLN A 54 -2.41 -53.43 1.18
C GLN A 54 -2.22 -51.91 1.03
N HIS A 55 -1.75 -51.47 -0.16
CA HIS A 55 -1.37 -50.07 -0.46
C HIS A 55 -2.37 -49.03 0.05
N TYR A 56 -1.98 -48.33 1.06
CA TYR A 56 -2.71 -47.33 1.86
C TYR A 56 -3.48 -46.26 1.00
N TYR A 57 -3.02 -45.90 -0.18
CA TYR A 57 -3.60 -44.82 -0.96
C TYR A 57 -4.75 -45.21 -1.89
N SER A 58 -4.88 -46.44 -2.33
CA SER A 58 -5.96 -46.85 -3.25
C SER A 58 -7.22 -47.33 -2.53
N ILE A 59 -7.06 -47.96 -1.35
CA ILE A 59 -8.18 -48.47 -0.56
C ILE A 59 -8.82 -47.38 0.30
N VAL A 60 -8.04 -46.42 0.81
CA VAL A 60 -8.53 -45.35 1.69
C VAL A 60 -9.57 -44.43 1.05
N SER A 61 -9.59 -44.24 -0.28
CA SER A 61 -10.55 -43.33 -0.90
C SER A 61 -11.97 -43.88 -1.03
N GLU A 62 -12.15 -45.18 -1.25
CA GLU A 62 -13.47 -45.79 -1.38
C GLU A 62 -14.04 -46.18 -0.03
N THR A 63 -13.30 -46.87 0.77
CA THR A 63 -13.74 -47.33 2.12
C THR A 63 -13.91 -46.21 3.14
N VAL A 64 -13.17 -45.09 3.02
CA VAL A 64 -13.39 -43.89 3.86
C VAL A 64 -14.70 -43.22 3.47
N ASN A 65 -15.00 -43.07 2.17
CA ASN A 65 -16.24 -42.44 1.70
C ASN A 65 -17.51 -43.22 2.16
N GLU A 66 -17.44 -44.55 2.23
CA GLU A 66 -18.54 -45.38 2.73
C GLU A 66 -18.87 -45.11 4.21
N ARG A 67 -17.92 -44.56 4.97
CA ARG A 67 -18.04 -44.27 6.40
C ARG A 67 -18.12 -42.80 6.74
N CYS A 68 -18.25 -41.92 5.75
CA CYS A 68 -18.41 -40.49 5.93
C CYS A 68 -19.89 -40.09 5.95
N PHE A 69 -20.19 -39.13 6.80
CA PHE A 69 -21.47 -38.40 6.75
C PHE A 69 -21.28 -37.11 5.94
N PHE A 70 -22.14 -36.92 4.96
CA PHE A 70 -22.15 -35.72 4.13
C PHE A 70 -23.36 -34.85 4.48
N GLY A 71 -23.21 -33.51 4.32
CA GLY A 71 -24.29 -32.56 4.59
C GLY A 71 -24.67 -32.45 6.09
N THR A 72 -23.73 -32.83 6.98
CA THR A 72 -23.95 -32.69 8.43
C THR A 72 -24.03 -31.22 8.81
N LYS A 73 -25.04 -30.87 9.63
CA LYS A 73 -25.23 -29.50 10.14
C LYS A 73 -25.52 -29.57 11.64
N ILE A 74 -24.90 -28.66 12.39
CA ILE A 74 -25.23 -28.35 13.78
C ILE A 74 -25.98 -27.02 13.77
N GLU A 75 -27.10 -26.91 14.43
CA GLU A 75 -27.86 -25.67 14.57
C GLU A 75 -28.38 -25.52 16.00
N ALA A 76 -28.13 -24.36 16.58
CA ALA A 76 -28.65 -23.97 17.90
C ALA A 76 -29.63 -22.80 17.70
N ILE A 77 -30.86 -22.97 18.22
CA ILE A 77 -31.95 -22.00 18.02
C ILE A 77 -32.47 -21.58 19.39
N SER A 78 -32.42 -20.28 19.70
CA SER A 78 -33.00 -19.77 20.95
C SER A 78 -33.12 -18.24 20.95
N LYS A 79 -34.09 -17.72 21.65
CA LYS A 79 -34.23 -16.28 21.98
C LYS A 79 -33.20 -15.81 23.04
N HIS A 80 -32.55 -16.76 23.74
CA HIS A 80 -31.65 -16.44 24.86
C HIS A 80 -30.16 -16.59 24.51
N LEU A 81 -29.83 -16.78 23.22
CA LEU A 81 -28.44 -16.75 22.79
C LEU A 81 -27.94 -15.30 22.84
N CYS A 82 -26.86 -15.10 23.58
CA CYS A 82 -26.20 -13.79 23.73
C CYS A 82 -24.92 -13.75 22.91
N PRO A 83 -24.44 -12.56 22.52
CA PRO A 83 -23.17 -12.42 21.83
C PRO A 83 -22.02 -13.06 22.58
N TYR A 84 -21.19 -13.78 21.84
CA TYR A 84 -20.00 -14.43 22.36
C TYR A 84 -18.94 -13.35 22.65
N LYS A 85 -18.46 -13.27 23.88
CA LYS A 85 -17.29 -12.45 24.19
C LYS A 85 -16.06 -13.33 24.21
N SER A 86 -15.11 -13.03 23.34
CA SER A 86 -13.79 -13.68 23.39
C SER A 86 -13.18 -13.50 24.78
N LEU A 87 -12.52 -14.56 25.27
CA LEU A 87 -11.74 -14.54 26.51
C LEU A 87 -10.39 -13.82 26.34
N GLN A 88 -10.19 -13.07 25.26
CA GLN A 88 -9.03 -12.21 25.15
C GLN A 88 -9.07 -11.22 26.30
N SER A 89 -8.05 -11.30 27.15
CA SER A 89 -7.85 -10.40 28.25
C SER A 89 -7.93 -8.97 27.76
N ASP A 90 -8.91 -8.21 28.26
CA ASP A 90 -8.80 -6.77 28.31
C ASP A 90 -7.55 -6.46 29.14
N SER A 91 -6.37 -6.46 28.52
CA SER A 91 -5.21 -5.87 29.16
C SER A 91 -5.53 -4.38 29.21
N LEU A 92 -5.88 -3.90 30.38
CA LEU A 92 -6.14 -2.48 30.67
C LEU A 92 -4.99 -1.57 30.24
N ASP A 93 -3.85 -2.15 29.92
CA ASP A 93 -2.63 -1.46 29.49
C ASP A 93 -2.54 -1.21 27.98
N ASP A 94 -3.34 -1.88 27.12
CA ASP A 94 -3.35 -1.67 25.68
C ASP A 94 -4.49 -0.74 25.25
N LYS A 95 -4.23 0.57 25.29
CA LYS A 95 -5.21 1.62 24.89
C LYS A 95 -5.72 1.47 23.47
N GLU A 96 -4.88 0.98 22.55
CA GLU A 96 -5.26 0.78 21.16
C GLU A 96 -6.24 -0.39 21.02
N ALA A 97 -5.98 -1.51 21.74
CA ALA A 97 -6.91 -2.65 21.77
C ALA A 97 -8.25 -2.25 22.40
N HIS A 98 -8.21 -1.43 23.46
CA HIS A 98 -9.43 -0.92 24.10
C HIS A 98 -10.25 -0.05 23.14
N ASN A 99 -9.60 0.86 22.41
CA ASN A 99 -10.27 1.69 21.39
C ASN A 99 -10.86 0.85 20.26
N LEU A 100 -10.15 -0.18 19.77
CA LEU A 100 -10.67 -1.09 18.76
C LEU A 100 -11.90 -1.86 19.28
N ASN A 101 -11.88 -2.35 20.52
CA ASN A 101 -13.06 -2.96 21.16
C ASN A 101 -14.25 -2.00 21.21
N PHE A 102 -14.00 -0.74 21.54
CA PHE A 102 -15.01 0.31 21.55
C PHE A 102 -15.58 0.55 20.15
N LEU A 103 -14.75 0.72 19.14
CA LEU A 103 -15.18 0.98 17.77
C LEU A 103 -16.05 -0.15 17.21
N TYR A 104 -15.65 -1.42 17.44
CA TYR A 104 -16.39 -2.60 16.96
C TYR A 104 -17.46 -3.11 17.93
N ARG A 105 -17.88 -2.33 18.95
CA ARG A 105 -18.84 -2.73 20.00
C ARG A 105 -20.19 -3.19 19.48
N ARG A 106 -20.58 -2.72 18.26
CA ARG A 106 -21.86 -3.08 17.61
C ARG A 106 -21.78 -4.32 16.75
N VAL A 107 -20.58 -4.86 16.49
CA VAL A 107 -20.39 -6.09 15.71
C VAL A 107 -20.39 -7.26 16.68
N GLU A 108 -21.49 -7.99 16.67
CA GLU A 108 -21.79 -9.07 17.61
C GLU A 108 -21.45 -10.44 17.01
N ASP A 109 -20.75 -11.28 17.76
CA ASP A 109 -20.38 -12.63 17.39
C ASP A 109 -21.13 -13.63 18.29
N TYR A 110 -21.70 -14.69 17.71
CA TYR A 110 -22.53 -15.63 18.44
C TYR A 110 -21.94 -17.02 18.60
N GLY A 111 -20.84 -17.32 17.94
CA GLY A 111 -20.19 -18.62 18.09
C GLY A 111 -18.85 -18.76 17.41
N VAL A 112 -18.14 -19.81 17.76
CA VAL A 112 -16.87 -20.22 17.18
C VAL A 112 -16.97 -21.67 16.75
N GLY A 113 -16.54 -21.98 15.53
CA GLY A 113 -16.50 -23.35 15.01
C GLY A 113 -15.35 -24.16 15.57
N HIS A 114 -15.39 -25.45 15.33
CA HIS A 114 -14.28 -26.36 15.51
C HIS A 114 -14.24 -27.34 14.34
N LEU A 115 -13.22 -27.26 13.50
CA LEU A 115 -13.11 -27.95 12.20
C LEU A 115 -14.20 -27.56 11.16
N CYS A 116 -15.08 -26.65 11.50
CA CYS A 116 -16.06 -26.03 10.63
C CYS A 116 -16.12 -24.54 10.96
N SER A 117 -16.68 -23.71 10.10
CA SER A 117 -17.03 -22.35 10.43
C SER A 117 -18.40 -22.28 11.10
N VAL A 118 -18.75 -21.15 11.65
CA VAL A 118 -20.05 -20.86 12.24
C VAL A 118 -20.63 -19.60 11.59
N ASP A 119 -21.91 -19.66 11.31
CA ASP A 119 -22.69 -18.52 10.86
C ASP A 119 -23.96 -18.37 11.72
N TRP A 120 -24.58 -17.21 11.67
CA TRP A 120 -25.77 -16.92 12.46
C TRP A 120 -26.71 -15.96 11.73
N LYS A 121 -27.98 -16.09 12.06
CA LYS A 121 -29.04 -15.18 11.59
C LYS A 121 -30.09 -15.01 12.68
N LYS A 122 -30.70 -13.86 12.72
CA LYS A 122 -31.86 -13.56 13.52
C LYS A 122 -33.11 -13.61 12.63
N ASP A 123 -34.14 -14.31 13.06
CA ASP A 123 -35.41 -14.33 12.33
C ASP A 123 -36.29 -13.12 12.68
N GLU A 124 -37.48 -13.04 12.04
CA GLU A 124 -38.46 -11.95 12.23
C GLU A 124 -38.99 -11.92 13.65
N ASP A 125 -39.08 -13.06 14.34
CA ASP A 125 -39.53 -13.19 15.73
C ASP A 125 -38.43 -12.90 16.77
N GLY A 126 -37.27 -12.52 16.31
CA GLY A 126 -36.09 -12.20 17.14
C GLY A 126 -35.38 -13.44 17.71
N VAL A 127 -35.62 -14.62 17.17
CA VAL A 127 -34.95 -15.87 17.55
C VAL A 127 -33.61 -15.95 16.83
N MET A 128 -32.53 -16.22 17.57
CA MET A 128 -31.21 -16.42 17.03
C MET A 128 -30.99 -17.85 16.59
N HIS A 129 -30.56 -18.04 15.34
CA HIS A 129 -30.11 -19.29 14.74
C HIS A 129 -28.60 -19.24 14.58
N VAL A 130 -27.87 -20.11 15.25
CA VAL A 130 -26.42 -20.26 15.13
C VAL A 130 -26.13 -21.64 14.57
N PHE A 131 -25.44 -21.72 13.43
CA PHE A 131 -25.26 -22.99 12.71
C PHE A 131 -23.85 -23.15 12.15
N SER A 132 -23.44 -24.43 12.01
CA SER A 132 -22.18 -24.78 11.37
C SER A 132 -22.24 -24.56 9.87
N GLU A 133 -21.14 -23.99 9.30
CA GLU A 133 -21.01 -23.73 7.87
C GLU A 133 -19.67 -24.29 7.35
N PHE A 134 -19.73 -25.06 6.25
CA PHE A 134 -18.52 -25.68 5.66
C PHE A 134 -17.94 -24.88 4.49
N MET A 135 -18.69 -23.93 3.95
CA MET A 135 -18.24 -23.00 2.92
C MET A 135 -18.75 -21.60 3.26
N PRO A 136 -18.22 -21.03 4.36
CA PRO A 136 -18.68 -19.74 4.86
C PRO A 136 -18.48 -18.66 3.82
N SER A 137 -19.45 -17.77 3.73
CA SER A 137 -19.45 -16.65 2.79
C SER A 137 -19.85 -15.38 3.51
N ILE A 138 -19.06 -14.32 3.34
CA ILE A 138 -19.32 -13.01 3.93
C ILE A 138 -19.08 -11.91 2.91
N GLU A 139 -19.91 -10.90 2.91
CA GLU A 139 -19.74 -9.70 2.11
C GLU A 139 -19.11 -8.58 2.96
N THR A 140 -18.06 -7.98 2.45
CA THR A 140 -17.44 -6.83 3.10
C THR A 140 -17.87 -5.53 2.41
N PRO A 141 -18.09 -4.45 3.17
CA PRO A 141 -18.57 -3.19 2.61
C PRO A 141 -17.54 -2.48 1.74
N ASP A 142 -18.02 -1.66 0.83
CA ASP A 142 -17.24 -0.68 0.08
C ASP A 142 -16.98 0.56 0.95
N VAL A 143 -15.77 1.12 0.87
CA VAL A 143 -15.39 2.35 1.58
C VAL A 143 -15.25 3.47 0.56
N GLU A 144 -15.94 4.57 0.80
CA GLU A 144 -15.84 5.76 -0.04
C GLU A 144 -15.19 6.94 0.71
N PRO A 145 -14.48 7.81 -0.01
CA PRO A 145 -13.86 9.01 0.58
C PRO A 145 -14.81 10.21 0.61
N VAL A 146 -16.10 10.00 0.49
CA VAL A 146 -17.14 11.05 0.50
C VAL A 146 -17.83 11.03 1.84
N PRO A 147 -17.72 12.10 2.65
CA PRO A 147 -18.40 12.19 3.93
C PRO A 147 -19.92 12.28 3.73
N ARG A 148 -20.67 11.48 4.50
CA ARG A 148 -22.13 11.40 4.37
C ARG A 148 -22.85 11.51 5.72
N ASP A 149 -23.98 12.20 5.68
CA ASP A 149 -24.90 12.34 6.80
C ASP A 149 -25.98 11.22 6.75
N LYS A 150 -25.93 10.34 7.75
CA LYS A 150 -26.90 9.22 7.90
C LYS A 150 -28.29 9.69 8.30
N SER A 151 -28.44 10.90 8.80
CA SER A 151 -29.74 11.48 9.22
C SER A 151 -30.57 12.01 8.05
N CYS A 152 -29.94 12.25 6.89
CA CYS A 152 -30.54 12.80 5.70
C CYS A 152 -30.46 11.84 4.51
N GLU A 153 -31.52 11.78 3.69
CA GLU A 153 -31.63 10.88 2.54
C GLU A 153 -31.60 11.62 1.21
N VAL A 154 -30.95 11.01 0.23
CA VAL A 154 -30.98 11.45 -1.17
C VAL A 154 -31.35 10.29 -2.08
N ALA A 155 -32.00 10.59 -3.21
CA ALA A 155 -32.39 9.56 -4.16
C ALA A 155 -31.17 8.86 -4.77
N GLY A 156 -31.17 7.55 -4.73
CA GLY A 156 -30.23 6.67 -5.40
C GLY A 156 -30.82 6.04 -6.66
N GLN A 157 -30.12 5.05 -7.20
CA GLN A 157 -30.57 4.29 -8.38
C GLN A 157 -31.51 3.16 -7.97
N ASN A 158 -32.37 2.74 -8.89
CA ASN A 158 -33.23 1.55 -8.75
C ASN A 158 -34.16 1.54 -7.49
N GLY A 159 -34.66 2.69 -7.06
CA GLY A 159 -35.53 2.79 -5.89
C GLY A 159 -34.86 2.74 -4.53
N TYR A 160 -33.52 2.73 -4.51
CA TYR A 160 -32.74 2.88 -3.29
C TYR A 160 -32.54 4.37 -2.93
N VAL A 161 -32.33 4.64 -1.66
CA VAL A 161 -31.88 5.93 -1.13
C VAL A 161 -30.49 5.78 -0.52
N LEU A 162 -29.73 6.86 -0.51
CA LEU A 162 -28.37 6.94 0.02
C LEU A 162 -28.31 8.02 1.10
N PRO A 163 -27.38 7.95 2.08
CA PRO A 163 -27.12 9.05 2.97
C PRO A 163 -26.64 10.28 2.20
N LYS A 164 -27.08 11.48 2.62
CA LYS A 164 -26.77 12.73 1.96
C LYS A 164 -25.28 13.07 2.11
N PRO A 165 -24.54 13.47 1.05
CA PRO A 165 -23.19 13.95 1.20
C PRO A 165 -23.15 15.28 1.95
N TYR A 166 -22.19 15.48 2.87
CA TYR A 166 -21.98 16.78 3.53
C TYR A 166 -21.53 17.87 2.55
N LEU A 167 -20.86 17.47 1.47
CA LEU A 167 -20.35 18.35 0.42
C LEU A 167 -21.12 18.08 -0.88
N GLU A 168 -22.16 18.87 -1.14
CA GLU A 168 -23.02 18.68 -2.33
C GLU A 168 -22.38 19.24 -3.61
N ASP A 169 -21.78 20.40 -3.53
CA ASP A 169 -21.20 21.11 -4.71
C ASP A 169 -19.81 21.63 -4.37
N SER A 170 -18.86 20.71 -4.43
CA SER A 170 -17.52 20.94 -3.87
C SER A 170 -16.55 21.54 -4.90
N GLN A 171 -16.84 22.75 -5.40
CA GLN A 171 -15.88 23.50 -6.22
C GLN A 171 -14.54 23.67 -5.50
N CYS A 172 -14.56 23.83 -4.17
CA CYS A 172 -13.37 23.93 -3.33
C CYS A 172 -12.46 22.69 -3.33
N LEU A 173 -12.92 21.58 -3.88
CA LEU A 173 -12.10 20.38 -4.10
C LEU A 173 -11.47 20.33 -5.50
N GLN A 174 -11.97 21.07 -6.47
CA GLN A 174 -11.52 20.99 -7.86
C GLN A 174 -10.12 21.57 -8.03
N PHE A 175 -9.24 20.82 -8.65
CA PHE A 175 -7.86 21.26 -8.92
C PHE A 175 -7.82 22.56 -9.70
N LYS A 176 -8.66 22.68 -10.74
CA LYS A 176 -8.71 23.89 -11.59
C LYS A 176 -9.17 25.11 -10.80
N TRP A 177 -10.21 24.96 -9.97
CA TRP A 177 -10.72 26.05 -9.14
C TRP A 177 -9.69 26.55 -8.12
N LEU A 178 -8.93 25.66 -7.52
CA LEU A 178 -7.87 25.96 -6.55
C LEU A 178 -6.57 26.48 -7.20
N SER A 179 -6.44 26.37 -8.51
CA SER A 179 -5.20 26.69 -9.23
C SER A 179 -5.19 28.12 -9.76
N PHE A 180 -4.04 28.54 -10.28
CA PHE A 180 -3.92 29.80 -11.02
C PHE A 180 -4.57 29.75 -12.43
N PHE A 181 -5.04 28.59 -12.89
CA PHE A 181 -5.83 28.49 -14.11
C PHE A 181 -7.25 29.02 -13.98
N SER A 182 -7.75 29.19 -12.77
CA SER A 182 -9.04 29.77 -12.48
C SER A 182 -8.93 31.29 -12.26
N GLU A 183 -10.03 32.03 -12.52
CA GLU A 183 -10.16 33.43 -12.18
C GLU A 183 -10.63 33.69 -10.75
N THR A 184 -10.68 32.63 -9.93
CA THR A 184 -11.12 32.69 -8.55
C THR A 184 -10.11 33.51 -7.73
N SER A 185 -10.61 34.49 -6.96
CA SER A 185 -9.75 35.30 -6.09
C SER A 185 -9.26 34.47 -4.88
N ASP A 186 -8.15 34.91 -4.30
CA ASP A 186 -7.54 34.27 -3.14
C ASP A 186 -8.48 34.25 -1.92
N GLU A 187 -9.30 35.33 -1.72
CA GLU A 187 -10.30 35.40 -0.66
C GLU A 187 -11.40 34.35 -0.84
N LYS A 188 -11.85 34.11 -2.09
CA LYS A 188 -12.84 33.07 -2.38
C LYS A 188 -12.28 31.67 -2.14
N ILE A 189 -11.03 31.43 -2.51
CA ILE A 189 -10.36 30.16 -2.22
C ILE A 189 -10.25 29.96 -0.70
N LEU A 190 -9.80 30.97 0.01
CA LEU A 190 -9.70 30.93 1.47
C LEU A 190 -11.04 30.62 2.13
N SER A 191 -12.11 31.36 1.72
CA SER A 191 -13.46 31.13 2.21
C SER A 191 -13.97 29.71 1.92
N GLY A 192 -13.78 29.21 0.71
CA GLY A 192 -14.19 27.86 0.34
C GLY A 192 -13.43 26.77 1.11
N LEU A 193 -12.14 26.98 1.40
CA LEU A 193 -11.37 26.04 2.22
C LEU A 193 -11.82 26.06 3.71
N LEU A 194 -12.16 27.23 4.25
CA LEU A 194 -12.72 27.35 5.59
C LEU A 194 -14.10 26.69 5.70
N GLU A 195 -14.93 26.85 4.68
CA GLU A 195 -16.22 26.17 4.60
C GLU A 195 -16.04 24.65 4.57
N PHE A 196 -15.12 24.15 3.73
CA PHE A 196 -14.76 22.73 3.72
C PHE A 196 -14.35 22.22 5.09
N VAL A 197 -13.47 22.93 5.78
CA VAL A 197 -13.02 22.55 7.14
C VAL A 197 -14.20 22.61 8.13
N SER A 198 -15.11 23.58 7.97
CA SER A 198 -16.29 23.71 8.85
C SER A 198 -17.29 22.55 8.71
N THR A 199 -17.38 21.91 7.54
CA THR A 199 -18.22 20.71 7.40
C THR A 199 -17.74 19.54 8.29
N TYR A 200 -16.43 19.44 8.52
CA TYR A 200 -15.87 18.47 9.45
C TYR A 200 -16.26 18.77 10.90
N LYS A 201 -16.32 20.07 11.26
CA LYS A 201 -16.79 20.50 12.59
C LYS A 201 -18.24 20.10 12.84
N ILE A 202 -19.11 20.27 11.85
CA ILE A 202 -20.52 19.87 11.96
C ILE A 202 -20.64 18.37 12.28
N TRP A 203 -19.86 17.53 11.57
CA TRP A 203 -19.84 16.10 11.86
C TRP A 203 -19.30 15.79 13.27
N ILE A 204 -18.23 16.47 13.72
CA ILE A 204 -17.67 16.31 15.07
C ILE A 204 -18.74 16.62 16.13
N GLU A 205 -19.53 17.68 15.96
CA GLU A 205 -20.61 18.03 16.87
C GLU A 205 -21.69 16.95 16.92
N THR A 206 -22.08 16.39 15.76
CA THR A 206 -23.01 15.25 15.69
C THR A 206 -22.46 14.03 16.44
N GLN A 207 -21.15 13.74 16.32
CA GLN A 207 -20.52 12.66 17.08
C GLN A 207 -20.55 12.97 18.60
N ARG A 208 -20.27 14.21 18.99
CA ARG A 208 -20.24 14.65 20.40
C ARG A 208 -21.61 14.54 21.08
N ASP A 209 -22.68 14.91 20.39
CA ASP A 209 -24.05 14.79 20.88
C ASP A 209 -24.44 13.33 21.17
N SER A 210 -23.90 12.39 20.38
CA SER A 210 -24.17 10.96 20.53
C SER A 210 -23.40 10.30 21.68
N ILE A 211 -22.42 10.96 22.29
CA ILE A 211 -21.57 10.37 23.35
C ILE A 211 -22.38 10.07 24.62
N SER A 212 -23.34 10.92 24.95
CA SER A 212 -24.13 10.79 26.20
C SER A 212 -24.87 9.45 26.32
N GLU A 213 -25.14 8.78 25.21
CA GLU A 213 -25.85 7.50 25.15
C GLU A 213 -24.93 6.28 25.28
N LEU A 214 -23.59 6.51 25.29
CA LEU A 214 -22.61 5.43 25.26
C LEU A 214 -22.14 5.03 26.66
N LYS A 215 -21.93 3.71 26.86
CA LYS A 215 -21.42 3.15 28.11
C LYS A 215 -19.96 3.52 28.37
N ASP A 216 -19.13 3.53 27.32
CA ASP A 216 -17.73 3.91 27.37
C ASP A 216 -17.57 5.37 26.93
N TYR A 217 -17.99 6.26 27.82
CA TYR A 217 -17.95 7.69 27.64
C TYR A 217 -16.53 8.23 27.47
N GLU A 218 -15.56 7.70 28.20
CA GLU A 218 -14.18 8.19 28.19
C GLU A 218 -13.49 7.96 26.84
N THR A 219 -13.55 6.75 26.29
CA THR A 219 -12.98 6.41 24.97
C THR A 219 -13.67 7.18 23.84
N ALA A 220 -15.00 7.32 23.91
CA ALA A 220 -15.75 8.12 22.94
C ALA A 220 -15.29 9.58 22.93
N THR A 221 -15.15 10.19 24.11
CA THR A 221 -14.68 11.56 24.25
C THR A 221 -13.27 11.75 23.72
N GLN A 222 -12.33 10.84 24.04
CA GLN A 222 -10.96 10.88 23.52
C GLN A 222 -10.90 10.84 22.00
N ASN A 223 -11.72 10.00 21.34
CA ASN A 223 -11.80 9.92 19.89
C ASN A 223 -12.33 11.22 19.26
N VAL A 224 -13.40 11.77 19.80
CA VAL A 224 -13.99 13.03 19.29
C VAL A 224 -13.07 14.22 19.53
N ASP A 225 -12.39 14.30 20.67
CA ASP A 225 -11.40 15.35 20.96
C ASP A 225 -10.16 15.25 20.05
N ALA A 226 -9.77 14.05 19.65
CA ALA A 226 -8.73 13.86 18.64
C ALA A 226 -9.17 14.39 17.26
N CYS A 227 -10.44 14.21 16.87
CA CYS A 227 -11.01 14.81 15.67
C CYS A 227 -11.05 16.34 15.75
N GLU A 228 -11.42 16.88 16.92
CA GLU A 228 -11.41 18.33 17.19
C GLU A 228 -10.00 18.92 17.03
N THR A 229 -8.98 18.22 17.52
CA THR A 229 -7.58 18.63 17.38
C THR A 229 -7.17 18.75 15.91
N ASP A 230 -7.57 17.80 15.05
CA ASP A 230 -7.28 17.87 13.63
C ASP A 230 -8.07 18.99 12.93
N TYR A 231 -9.32 19.23 13.34
CA TYR A 231 -10.12 20.37 12.84
C TYR A 231 -9.44 21.72 13.16
N GLU A 232 -9.09 21.94 14.42
CA GLU A 232 -8.45 23.19 14.84
C GLU A 232 -7.08 23.38 14.16
N ARG A 233 -6.30 22.32 13.99
CA ARG A 233 -5.04 22.36 13.25
C ARG A 233 -5.26 22.74 11.78
N MET A 234 -6.23 22.15 11.07
CA MET A 234 -6.56 22.50 9.69
C MET A 234 -7.00 23.97 9.58
N LYS A 235 -7.93 24.38 10.43
CA LYS A 235 -8.44 25.76 10.47
C LYS A 235 -7.33 26.79 10.72
N HIS A 236 -6.51 26.55 11.73
CA HIS A 236 -5.34 27.39 12.02
C HIS A 236 -4.40 27.47 10.82
N ASN A 237 -4.06 26.33 10.23
CA ASN A 237 -3.16 26.27 9.09
C ASN A 237 -3.69 27.03 7.85
N VAL A 238 -4.98 26.94 7.57
CA VAL A 238 -5.61 27.70 6.49
C VAL A 238 -5.56 29.19 6.78
N MET A 239 -5.91 29.59 8.00
CA MET A 239 -5.93 31.02 8.38
C MET A 239 -4.53 31.63 8.49
N GLU A 240 -3.55 30.93 9.06
CA GLU A 240 -2.19 31.43 9.28
C GLU A 240 -1.38 31.48 7.98
N PHE A 241 -1.48 30.44 7.16
CA PHE A 241 -0.58 30.30 6.02
C PHE A 241 -1.21 30.76 4.70
N LEU A 242 -2.47 30.44 4.42
CA LEU A 242 -3.07 30.75 3.13
C LEU A 242 -3.65 32.18 3.06
N SER A 243 -3.65 32.92 4.14
CA SER A 243 -3.87 34.39 4.12
C SER A 243 -2.65 35.16 3.60
N ASP A 244 -1.46 34.56 3.61
CA ASP A 244 -0.25 35.13 3.03
C ASP A 244 -0.25 34.90 1.50
N SER A 245 -0.14 35.98 0.71
CA SER A 245 -0.24 35.90 -0.75
C SER A 245 0.86 35.06 -1.41
N ALA A 246 2.07 35.02 -0.84
CA ALA A 246 3.18 34.22 -1.37
C ALA A 246 2.94 32.72 -1.13
N LYS A 247 2.42 32.35 0.04
CA LYS A 247 2.08 30.99 0.38
C LYS A 247 0.83 30.52 -0.35
N MET A 248 -0.18 31.38 -0.51
CA MET A 248 -1.34 31.11 -1.36
C MET A 248 -0.91 30.90 -2.82
N LYS A 249 0.01 31.70 -3.34
CA LYS A 249 0.58 31.50 -4.68
C LYS A 249 1.24 30.13 -4.81
N ALA A 250 2.01 29.70 -3.82
CA ALA A 250 2.62 28.37 -3.80
C ALA A 250 1.56 27.24 -3.79
N PHE A 251 0.49 27.41 -3.01
CA PHE A 251 -0.64 26.48 -2.96
C PHE A 251 -1.39 26.39 -4.28
N ARG A 252 -1.68 27.53 -4.92
CA ARG A 252 -2.33 27.58 -6.24
C ARG A 252 -1.44 26.96 -7.33
N THR A 253 -0.13 27.19 -7.28
CA THR A 253 0.84 26.59 -8.21
C THR A 253 0.88 25.07 -8.05
N MET A 254 0.84 24.55 -6.82
CA MET A 254 0.74 23.11 -6.54
C MET A 254 -0.52 22.51 -7.15
N ASN A 255 -1.68 23.15 -6.97
CA ASN A 255 -2.93 22.66 -7.55
C ASN A 255 -2.91 22.67 -9.08
N ALA A 256 -2.30 23.68 -9.70
CA ALA A 256 -2.08 23.71 -11.14
C ALA A 256 -1.19 22.55 -11.61
N ALA A 257 -0.11 22.27 -10.89
CA ALA A 257 0.77 21.15 -11.19
C ALA A 257 0.04 19.80 -11.09
N MET A 258 -0.80 19.61 -10.09
CA MET A 258 -1.61 18.40 -9.94
C MET A 258 -2.67 18.25 -11.03
N PHE A 259 -3.29 19.36 -11.45
CA PHE A 259 -4.21 19.38 -12.60
C PHE A 259 -3.52 18.92 -13.89
N MET A 260 -2.39 19.53 -14.22
CA MET A 260 -1.61 19.20 -15.42
C MET A 260 -1.10 17.74 -15.38
N GLN A 261 -0.59 17.29 -14.24
CA GLN A 261 -0.14 15.89 -14.05
C GLN A 261 -1.28 14.90 -14.32
N LEU A 262 -2.48 15.17 -13.82
CA LEU A 262 -3.65 14.36 -14.07
C LEU A 262 -4.07 14.38 -15.54
N TRP A 263 -3.99 15.54 -16.19
CA TRP A 263 -4.28 15.71 -17.60
C TRP A 263 -3.37 14.82 -18.47
N HIS A 264 -2.05 14.86 -18.25
CA HIS A 264 -1.07 14.03 -18.95
C HIS A 264 -1.12 12.55 -18.59
N ASN A 265 -1.83 12.16 -17.53
CA ASN A 265 -2.02 10.75 -17.17
C ASN A 265 -3.05 10.05 -18.08
N LYS A 266 -3.87 10.78 -18.82
CA LYS A 266 -4.88 10.20 -19.72
C LYS A 266 -4.27 9.92 -21.09
N LYS A 267 -4.35 8.66 -21.57
CA LYS A 267 -3.83 8.24 -22.89
C LYS A 267 -4.44 9.01 -24.05
N GLU A 268 -5.72 9.35 -23.93
CA GLU A 268 -6.45 10.16 -24.93
C GLU A 268 -5.85 11.56 -25.07
N ASN A 269 -5.50 12.20 -23.95
CA ASN A 269 -4.86 13.50 -23.94
C ASN A 269 -3.42 13.44 -24.47
N GLN A 270 -2.67 12.40 -24.10
CA GLN A 270 -1.34 12.17 -24.66
C GLN A 270 -1.37 11.98 -26.19
N LYS A 271 -2.41 11.31 -26.72
CA LYS A 271 -2.60 11.16 -28.17
C LYS A 271 -2.82 12.52 -28.85
N LYS A 272 -3.62 13.41 -28.27
CA LYS A 272 -3.82 14.77 -28.80
C LYS A 272 -2.51 15.57 -28.89
N VAL A 273 -1.66 15.48 -27.84
CA VAL A 273 -0.33 16.12 -27.88
C VAL A 273 0.56 15.59 -29.00
N ARG A 274 0.38 14.30 -29.38
CA ARG A 274 1.17 13.70 -30.48
C ARG A 274 0.76 14.16 -31.86
N ASP A 275 -0.55 14.30 -32.05
CA ASP A 275 -1.15 14.41 -33.39
C ASP A 275 -1.44 15.88 -33.79
N GLU A 276 -1.38 16.82 -32.84
CA GLU A 276 -1.69 18.23 -33.06
C GLU A 276 -0.48 19.13 -32.72
N GLU A 277 -0.21 20.08 -33.58
CA GLU A 277 0.75 21.18 -33.39
C GLU A 277 0.21 22.20 -32.37
N SER A 278 -0.15 21.77 -31.19
CA SER A 278 -0.70 22.62 -30.14
C SER A 278 0.38 23.06 -29.18
N ILE A 279 0.58 24.35 -29.07
CA ILE A 279 1.42 24.96 -28.05
C ILE A 279 0.72 24.77 -26.71
N LEU A 280 1.25 23.86 -25.88
CA LEU A 280 0.76 23.61 -24.52
C LEU A 280 1.31 24.70 -23.61
N ASP A 281 0.75 25.89 -23.69
CA ASP A 281 1.05 27.02 -22.82
C ASP A 281 0.04 27.13 -21.65
N PHE A 282 0.24 28.14 -20.83
CA PHE A 282 -0.68 28.47 -19.74
C PHE A 282 -2.13 28.67 -20.23
N ASN A 283 -2.33 29.33 -21.38
CA ASN A 283 -3.65 29.62 -21.92
C ASN A 283 -4.37 28.36 -22.40
N PHE A 284 -3.63 27.36 -22.86
CA PHE A 284 -4.18 26.05 -23.22
C PHE A 284 -4.89 25.42 -22.02
N TYR A 285 -4.22 25.31 -20.88
CA TYR A 285 -4.81 24.68 -19.67
C TYR A 285 -5.91 25.53 -19.04
N ARG A 286 -5.79 26.85 -19.13
CA ARG A 286 -6.82 27.79 -18.68
C ARG A 286 -8.12 27.66 -19.48
N LYS A 287 -8.02 27.50 -20.80
CA LYS A 287 -9.16 27.35 -21.71
C LYS A 287 -9.67 25.90 -21.84
N ALA A 288 -9.02 24.93 -21.23
CA ALA A 288 -9.47 23.56 -21.23
C ALA A 288 -10.89 23.47 -20.67
N THR A 289 -11.86 23.20 -21.54
CA THR A 289 -13.29 23.11 -21.21
C THR A 289 -13.78 21.67 -21.34
N ASP A 290 -14.95 21.37 -20.78
CA ASP A 290 -15.60 20.06 -20.83
C ASP A 290 -15.72 19.47 -22.25
N ASN A 291 -15.91 20.34 -23.27
CA ASN A 291 -16.02 19.90 -24.67
C ASN A 291 -14.71 19.37 -25.24
N ILE A 292 -13.56 19.79 -24.69
CA ILE A 292 -12.24 19.36 -25.12
C ILE A 292 -11.74 18.21 -24.23
N PHE A 293 -12.06 18.23 -22.92
CA PHE A 293 -11.55 17.28 -21.91
C PHE A 293 -12.63 16.90 -20.88
N PRO A 294 -13.72 16.20 -21.29
CA PRO A 294 -14.95 16.04 -20.49
C PRO A 294 -14.79 15.28 -19.17
N LYS A 295 -13.59 14.84 -18.78
CA LYS A 295 -13.37 14.11 -17.54
C LYS A 295 -12.26 14.71 -16.66
N VAL A 296 -11.66 15.81 -17.05
CA VAL A 296 -10.50 16.38 -16.34
C VAL A 296 -10.83 17.75 -15.74
N GLU A 297 -11.75 18.50 -16.31
CA GLU A 297 -12.14 19.83 -15.83
C GLU A 297 -12.70 19.79 -14.41
N HIS A 298 -13.54 18.78 -14.11
CA HIS A 298 -14.08 18.53 -12.78
C HIS A 298 -13.19 17.63 -11.91
N ALA A 299 -11.93 17.40 -12.32
CA ALA A 299 -10.99 16.63 -11.51
C ALA A 299 -10.74 17.35 -10.18
N ALA A 300 -10.93 16.60 -9.09
CA ALA A 300 -10.94 17.14 -7.75
C ALA A 300 -10.10 16.28 -6.79
N TRP A 301 -9.63 16.92 -5.74
CA TRP A 301 -9.15 16.22 -4.56
C TRP A 301 -10.27 15.38 -3.95
N ARG A 302 -9.95 14.20 -3.48
CA ARG A 302 -10.82 13.54 -2.51
C ARG A 302 -10.76 14.31 -1.19
N PRO A 303 -11.87 14.43 -0.44
CA PRO A 303 -11.88 15.22 0.79
C PRO A 303 -10.71 14.93 1.75
N PHE A 304 -10.38 13.65 1.95
CA PHE A 304 -9.25 13.27 2.83
C PHE A 304 -7.89 13.72 2.29
N GLN A 305 -7.71 13.80 0.96
CA GLN A 305 -6.44 14.23 0.35
C GLN A 305 -6.20 15.71 0.61
N LEU A 306 -7.21 16.55 0.35
CA LEU A 306 -7.14 17.97 0.63
C LEU A 306 -6.95 18.23 2.12
N ALA A 307 -7.75 17.59 2.98
CA ALA A 307 -7.64 17.73 4.43
C ALA A 307 -6.23 17.35 4.92
N PHE A 308 -5.65 16.27 4.40
CA PHE A 308 -4.29 15.86 4.75
C PHE A 308 -3.23 16.89 4.31
N ILE A 309 -3.42 17.54 3.15
CA ILE A 309 -2.55 18.64 2.71
C ILE A 309 -2.68 19.82 3.67
N LEU A 310 -3.91 20.23 4.01
CA LEU A 310 -4.16 21.35 4.93
C LEU A 310 -3.57 21.09 6.32
N LEU A 311 -3.66 19.85 6.83
CA LEU A 311 -3.02 19.47 8.10
C LEU A 311 -1.50 19.64 8.07
N ASN A 312 -0.85 19.44 6.93
CA ASN A 312 0.59 19.42 6.81
C ASN A 312 1.22 20.77 6.40
N LEU A 313 0.42 21.84 6.26
CA LEU A 313 0.94 23.17 5.92
C LEU A 313 1.93 23.69 6.98
N ASP A 314 1.67 23.40 8.27
CA ASP A 314 2.56 23.76 9.39
C ASP A 314 3.94 23.10 9.34
N GLY A 315 4.04 21.93 8.70
CA GLY A 315 5.32 21.24 8.48
C GLY A 315 6.09 21.72 7.25
N ILE A 316 5.46 22.48 6.36
CA ILE A 316 6.03 22.95 5.08
C ILE A 316 6.29 24.44 5.09
N PHE A 317 5.33 25.22 5.54
CA PHE A 317 5.44 26.69 5.62
C PHE A 317 6.01 27.12 6.96
N LYS A 318 6.83 28.17 6.93
CA LYS A 318 7.35 28.81 8.14
C LYS A 318 6.35 29.86 8.66
N SER A 319 6.00 29.76 9.95
CA SER A 319 5.20 30.75 10.65
C SER A 319 6.05 31.94 11.09
N GLN A 320 5.43 33.09 11.32
CA GLN A 320 6.09 34.26 11.91
C GLN A 320 6.57 33.99 13.34
N SER A 321 5.85 33.12 14.07
CA SER A 321 6.21 32.72 15.45
C SER A 321 7.17 31.53 15.52
N ASP A 322 7.58 30.95 14.37
CA ASP A 322 8.37 29.72 14.26
C ASP A 322 7.78 28.47 14.96
N VAL A 323 6.61 28.60 15.64
CA VAL A 323 5.93 27.50 16.36
C VAL A 323 5.50 26.38 15.42
N SER A 324 5.17 26.72 14.16
CA SER A 324 4.78 25.70 13.15
C SER A 324 5.89 24.70 12.87
N TRP A 325 7.15 25.09 13.00
CA TRP A 325 8.27 24.20 12.74
C TRP A 325 8.53 23.19 13.87
N ALA A 326 7.98 23.43 15.08
CA ALA A 326 7.97 22.44 16.15
C ALA A 326 7.23 21.16 15.72
N LYS A 327 6.08 21.29 15.05
CA LYS A 327 5.33 20.12 14.51
C LYS A 327 6.14 19.27 13.56
N ARG A 328 7.00 19.90 12.75
CA ARG A 328 7.92 19.21 11.85
C ARG A 328 8.93 18.33 12.59
N ASN A 329 9.40 18.79 13.73
CA ASN A 329 10.37 18.09 14.57
C ASN A 329 9.72 16.99 15.43
N GLU A 330 8.49 17.17 15.84
CA GLU A 330 7.82 16.36 16.85
C GLU A 330 6.96 15.25 16.29
N LEU A 331 6.35 15.46 15.10
CA LEU A 331 5.34 14.56 14.57
C LEU A 331 5.70 13.98 13.21
N VAL A 332 5.39 12.69 13.05
CA VAL A 332 5.17 12.04 11.77
C VAL A 332 3.67 12.06 11.48
N ASP A 333 3.27 12.68 10.38
CA ASP A 333 1.88 12.60 9.93
C ASP A 333 1.70 11.37 9.04
N LEU A 334 0.80 10.49 9.46
CA LEU A 334 0.52 9.24 8.79
C LEU A 334 -0.88 9.26 8.18
N VAL A 335 -0.95 9.10 6.84
CA VAL A 335 -2.22 8.90 6.17
C VAL A 335 -2.59 7.42 6.16
N TRP A 336 -3.70 7.12 6.83
CA TRP A 336 -4.33 5.82 6.79
C TRP A 336 -5.57 5.86 5.89
N PHE A 337 -5.60 5.04 4.87
CA PHE A 337 -6.77 4.85 4.03
C PHE A 337 -6.68 3.47 3.36
N PRO A 338 -7.80 2.75 3.16
CA PRO A 338 -7.79 1.48 2.47
C PRO A 338 -7.08 1.52 1.12
N THR A 339 -6.52 0.39 0.68
CA THR A 339 -5.81 0.28 -0.60
C THR A 339 -6.69 0.72 -1.78
N GLY A 340 -6.10 1.46 -2.72
CA GLY A 340 -6.85 2.04 -3.86
C GLY A 340 -7.53 3.37 -3.57
N GLY A 341 -7.45 3.90 -2.35
CA GLY A 341 -8.03 5.18 -1.96
C GLY A 341 -7.37 6.42 -2.55
N GLY A 342 -6.19 6.32 -3.19
CA GLY A 342 -5.51 7.48 -3.81
C GLY A 342 -4.59 8.25 -2.86
N LYS A 343 -3.99 7.60 -1.87
CA LYS A 343 -3.01 8.21 -0.95
C LYS A 343 -1.86 8.90 -1.69
N THR A 344 -1.42 8.33 -2.82
CA THR A 344 -0.29 8.83 -3.61
C THR A 344 -0.46 10.28 -4.06
N GLU A 345 -1.65 10.68 -4.47
CA GLU A 345 -1.92 12.05 -4.90
C GLU A 345 -1.69 13.05 -3.77
N ALA A 346 -2.10 12.73 -2.53
CA ALA A 346 -1.93 13.63 -1.39
C ALA A 346 -0.44 13.94 -1.13
N TYR A 347 0.43 12.93 -1.12
CA TYR A 347 1.84 13.21 -0.88
C TYR A 347 2.59 13.69 -2.13
N LEU A 348 2.13 13.43 -3.36
CA LEU A 348 2.64 14.11 -4.55
C LEU A 348 2.32 15.62 -4.50
N GLY A 349 1.12 16.00 -4.04
CA GLY A 349 0.77 17.39 -3.76
C GLY A 349 1.70 18.02 -2.72
N LEU A 350 1.97 17.34 -1.62
CA LEU A 350 2.90 17.83 -0.58
C LEU A 350 4.34 17.94 -1.08
N ILE A 351 4.81 17.03 -1.92
CA ILE A 351 6.13 17.12 -2.59
C ILE A 351 6.17 18.37 -3.50
N ALA A 352 5.15 18.58 -4.33
CA ALA A 352 5.06 19.74 -5.20
C ALA A 352 5.07 21.04 -4.39
N LEU A 353 4.23 21.13 -3.35
CA LEU A 353 4.17 22.29 -2.47
C LEU A 353 5.51 22.58 -1.79
N THR A 354 6.20 21.55 -1.30
CA THR A 354 7.51 21.69 -0.66
C THR A 354 8.57 22.19 -1.65
N ILE A 355 8.58 21.65 -2.88
CA ILE A 355 9.52 22.09 -3.92
C ILE A 355 9.27 23.56 -4.28
N ILE A 356 8.02 23.93 -4.54
CA ILE A 356 7.63 25.29 -4.92
C ILE A 356 7.98 26.26 -3.79
N ASN A 357 7.52 25.99 -2.56
CA ASN A 357 7.80 26.83 -1.39
C ASN A 357 9.29 27.05 -1.18
N ARG A 358 10.08 25.96 -1.22
CA ARG A 358 11.54 26.03 -1.04
C ARG A 358 12.22 26.87 -2.11
N ARG A 359 11.80 26.74 -3.39
CA ARG A 359 12.34 27.55 -4.50
C ARG A 359 12.00 29.03 -4.35
N LEU A 360 10.77 29.34 -3.92
CA LEU A 360 10.32 30.71 -3.71
C LEU A 360 11.01 31.40 -2.51
N THR A 361 11.24 30.65 -1.42
CA THR A 361 11.72 31.23 -0.15
C THR A 361 13.23 31.19 0.03
N CYS A 362 13.91 30.18 -0.55
CA CYS A 362 15.34 29.93 -0.30
C CYS A 362 16.23 30.26 -1.50
N GLY A 363 15.66 30.58 -2.66
CA GLY A 363 16.41 30.89 -3.89
C GLY A 363 17.43 29.79 -4.23
N GLU A 364 18.67 30.17 -4.53
CA GLU A 364 19.74 29.23 -4.91
C GLU A 364 20.16 28.26 -3.78
N ALA A 365 20.03 28.63 -2.53
CA ALA A 365 20.27 27.71 -1.40
C ALA A 365 19.26 26.56 -1.38
N GLY A 366 18.07 26.78 -1.94
CA GLY A 366 17.01 25.80 -2.06
C GLY A 366 17.20 24.75 -3.16
N TYR A 367 18.25 24.85 -3.98
CA TYR A 367 18.56 23.86 -5.01
C TYR A 367 19.05 22.53 -4.40
N GLY A 368 19.16 21.47 -5.21
CA GLY A 368 19.50 20.14 -4.76
C GLY A 368 18.29 19.37 -4.23
N VAL A 369 18.54 18.31 -3.42
CA VAL A 369 17.47 17.42 -2.96
C VAL A 369 16.54 18.14 -1.98
N THR A 370 15.32 18.32 -2.38
CA THR A 370 14.25 18.92 -1.55
C THR A 370 13.43 17.85 -0.84
N ALA A 371 13.07 16.77 -1.56
CA ALA A 371 12.27 15.69 -1.03
C ALA A 371 12.89 14.33 -1.31
N ILE A 372 12.74 13.41 -0.36
CA ILE A 372 13.11 12.00 -0.48
C ILE A 372 11.81 11.19 -0.42
N MET A 373 11.55 10.36 -1.42
CA MET A 373 10.42 9.45 -1.44
C MET A 373 10.92 8.01 -1.47
N ARG A 374 10.49 7.21 -0.49
CA ARG A 374 11.04 5.87 -0.25
C ARG A 374 9.98 4.79 -0.28
N TYR A 375 10.37 3.67 -0.86
CA TYR A 375 9.59 2.43 -0.91
C TYR A 375 10.40 1.26 -0.36
N THR A 376 9.71 0.24 0.09
CA THR A 376 10.34 -1.00 0.59
C THR A 376 10.56 -2.03 -0.51
N LEU A 377 9.79 -1.99 -1.58
CA LEU A 377 9.82 -2.98 -2.67
C LEU A 377 10.14 -2.36 -4.03
N ARG A 378 11.08 -2.99 -4.76
CA ARG A 378 11.66 -2.50 -6.02
C ARG A 378 10.65 -2.32 -7.16
N LEU A 379 9.68 -3.22 -7.29
CA LEU A 379 8.70 -3.17 -8.40
C LEU A 379 7.73 -2.00 -8.30
N LEU A 380 7.30 -1.67 -7.09
CA LEU A 380 6.51 -0.48 -6.82
C LEU A 380 7.19 0.79 -7.27
N THR A 381 8.50 0.79 -7.10
CA THR A 381 9.36 1.92 -7.38
C THR A 381 9.18 2.39 -8.82
N THR A 382 9.03 1.46 -9.80
CA THR A 382 8.94 1.84 -11.22
C THR A 382 7.59 2.48 -11.59
N GLN A 383 6.46 1.92 -11.14
CA GLN A 383 5.14 2.50 -11.46
C GLN A 383 4.90 3.84 -10.77
N GLN A 384 5.26 3.91 -9.50
CA GLN A 384 5.13 5.16 -8.74
C GLN A 384 6.13 6.23 -9.23
N PHE A 385 7.30 5.78 -9.67
CA PHE A 385 8.29 6.64 -10.32
C PHE A 385 7.72 7.32 -11.57
N GLN A 386 7.00 6.61 -12.43
CA GLN A 386 6.37 7.20 -13.61
C GLN A 386 5.33 8.28 -13.25
N ARG A 387 4.60 8.11 -12.15
CA ARG A 387 3.65 9.12 -11.64
C ARG A 387 4.39 10.34 -11.10
N ALA A 388 5.42 10.13 -10.30
CA ALA A 388 6.26 11.19 -9.77
C ALA A 388 7.03 11.93 -10.88
N LEU A 389 7.50 11.21 -11.90
CA LEU A 389 8.18 11.81 -13.06
C LEU A 389 7.25 12.76 -13.81
N ARG A 390 5.98 12.39 -14.03
CA ARG A 390 5.02 13.32 -14.65
C ARG A 390 4.84 14.61 -13.84
N LEU A 391 4.76 14.53 -12.53
CA LEU A 391 4.72 15.70 -11.66
C LEU A 391 5.97 16.59 -11.84
N ILE A 392 7.14 15.97 -11.87
CA ILE A 392 8.41 16.70 -12.04
C ILE A 392 8.49 17.33 -13.43
N LEU A 393 8.02 16.66 -14.49
CA LEU A 393 7.92 17.24 -15.83
C LEU A 393 7.04 18.50 -15.82
N VAL A 394 5.90 18.42 -15.17
CA VAL A 394 4.98 19.55 -15.02
C VAL A 394 5.63 20.71 -14.25
N LEU A 395 6.26 20.43 -13.10
CA LEU A 395 6.93 21.47 -12.32
C LEU A 395 8.09 22.12 -13.09
N GLU A 396 8.83 21.34 -13.86
CA GLU A 396 9.88 21.88 -14.74
C GLU A 396 9.30 22.75 -15.84
N GLN A 397 8.15 22.37 -16.42
CA GLN A 397 7.48 23.18 -17.39
C GLN A 397 6.97 24.50 -16.80
N ILE A 398 6.36 24.48 -15.61
CA ILE A 398 5.95 25.71 -14.90
C ILE A 398 7.17 26.59 -14.60
N ARG A 399 8.32 26.00 -14.25
CA ARG A 399 9.56 26.76 -14.04
C ARG A 399 10.04 27.47 -15.31
N LEU A 400 9.89 26.84 -16.47
CA LEU A 400 10.29 27.38 -17.76
C LEU A 400 9.32 28.44 -18.29
N TRP A 401 8.02 28.35 -17.91
CA TRP A 401 7.04 29.37 -18.23
C TRP A 401 7.23 30.61 -17.34
N GLU A 402 7.05 31.75 -17.87
CA GLU A 402 7.01 33.04 -17.14
C GLU A 402 8.00 33.07 -15.94
N ILE A 403 9.28 32.84 -16.24
CA ILE A 403 10.37 32.71 -15.26
C ILE A 403 10.33 33.82 -14.21
N ASP A 404 10.04 35.06 -14.63
CA ASP A 404 9.99 36.22 -13.75
C ASP A 404 8.78 36.22 -12.82
N TYR A 405 7.66 35.62 -13.24
CA TYR A 405 6.43 35.56 -12.42
C TYR A 405 6.49 34.48 -11.37
N TYR A 406 6.86 33.24 -11.77
CA TYR A 406 6.90 32.13 -10.81
C TYR A 406 8.20 32.08 -10.00
N ASN A 407 9.29 32.56 -10.57
CA ASN A 407 10.60 32.64 -9.93
C ASN A 407 11.05 31.36 -9.23
N LEU A 408 10.86 30.20 -9.87
CA LEU A 408 11.27 28.92 -9.35
C LEU A 408 12.77 28.64 -9.55
N GLY A 409 13.53 29.66 -9.93
CA GLY A 409 14.97 29.62 -10.06
C GLY A 409 15.47 29.05 -11.39
N LYS A 410 16.79 29.08 -11.59
CA LYS A 410 17.44 28.70 -12.86
C LYS A 410 17.74 27.21 -12.95
N GLU A 411 17.94 26.52 -11.82
CA GLU A 411 18.30 25.10 -11.80
C GLU A 411 17.08 24.23 -12.13
N GLN A 412 17.28 23.23 -13.00
CA GLN A 412 16.29 22.26 -13.44
C GLN A 412 15.64 21.54 -12.24
N ILE A 413 14.32 21.45 -12.25
CA ILE A 413 13.57 20.58 -11.32
C ILE A 413 13.62 19.16 -11.87
N SER A 414 14.27 18.24 -11.16
CA SER A 414 14.56 16.89 -11.65
C SER A 414 14.26 15.79 -10.62
N ILE A 415 14.13 14.57 -11.13
CA ILE A 415 13.93 13.36 -10.32
C ILE A 415 15.08 12.38 -10.54
N GLY A 416 15.56 11.76 -9.45
CA GLY A 416 16.54 10.68 -9.49
C GLY A 416 15.98 9.37 -8.97
N LEU A 417 16.20 8.29 -9.70
CA LEU A 417 15.80 6.94 -9.27
C LEU A 417 16.99 6.22 -8.61
N PHE A 418 16.91 6.10 -7.28
CA PHE A 418 17.97 5.59 -6.41
C PHE A 418 17.64 4.19 -5.90
N VAL A 419 17.98 3.17 -6.68
CA VAL A 419 17.66 1.75 -6.44
C VAL A 419 18.87 0.86 -6.65
N GLY A 420 18.80 -0.42 -6.22
CA GLY A 420 19.93 -1.35 -6.33
C GLY A 420 20.32 -1.70 -7.78
N ASP A 421 21.54 -2.21 -7.96
CA ASP A 421 22.19 -2.55 -9.25
C ASP A 421 21.47 -3.62 -10.07
N GLN A 422 20.68 -4.45 -9.45
CA GLN A 422 19.82 -5.41 -10.16
C GLN A 422 18.73 -4.71 -10.99
N SER A 423 18.30 -3.51 -10.57
CA SER A 423 17.22 -2.75 -11.22
C SER A 423 17.74 -1.66 -12.14
N LEU A 424 18.84 -1.00 -11.79
CA LEU A 424 19.43 0.10 -12.55
C LEU A 424 20.96 0.04 -12.50
N PRO A 425 21.65 0.54 -13.54
CA PRO A 425 23.09 0.69 -13.51
C PRO A 425 23.54 1.69 -12.44
N ASN A 426 24.62 1.38 -11.71
CA ASN A 426 25.18 2.28 -10.71
C ASN A 426 26.11 3.34 -11.32
N SER A 427 26.78 3.03 -12.43
CA SER A 427 27.77 3.93 -13.05
C SER A 427 27.25 4.53 -14.36
N LEU A 428 27.79 5.72 -14.69
CA LEU A 428 27.53 6.36 -15.99
C LEU A 428 28.01 5.51 -17.19
N LYS A 429 29.06 4.69 -17.00
CA LYS A 429 29.55 3.78 -18.03
C LYS A 429 28.51 2.70 -18.32
N ASP A 430 28.01 2.05 -17.28
CA ASP A 430 27.02 0.98 -17.41
C ASP A 430 25.69 1.54 -17.93
N LEU A 431 25.31 2.77 -17.52
CA LEU A 431 24.12 3.43 -18.04
C LEU A 431 24.21 3.67 -19.56
N LYS A 432 25.35 4.11 -20.06
CA LYS A 432 25.57 4.30 -21.50
C LYS A 432 25.47 2.98 -22.28
N GLU A 433 25.96 1.88 -21.71
CA GLU A 433 25.82 0.56 -22.30
C GLU A 433 24.35 0.08 -22.33
N GLU A 434 23.64 0.30 -21.25
CA GLU A 434 22.20 0.01 -21.17
C GLU A 434 21.37 0.87 -22.14
N CYS A 435 21.74 2.13 -22.39
CA CYS A 435 21.08 2.97 -23.37
C CYS A 435 21.21 2.44 -24.80
N ARG A 436 22.37 1.86 -25.16
CA ARG A 436 22.57 1.22 -26.47
C ARG A 436 21.66 0.01 -26.64
N LYS A 437 21.53 -0.84 -25.60
CA LYS A 437 20.59 -1.98 -25.61
C LYS A 437 19.14 -1.48 -25.71
N TRP A 438 18.82 -0.38 -25.02
CA TRP A 438 17.50 0.20 -24.99
C TRP A 438 17.07 0.77 -26.37
N GLU A 439 17.99 1.36 -27.16
CA GLU A 439 17.71 1.83 -28.52
C GLU A 439 17.51 0.71 -29.54
N SER A 440 18.23 -0.40 -29.38
CA SER A 440 18.18 -1.55 -30.29
C SER A 440 16.95 -2.45 -30.03
N ARG A 441 15.93 -2.01 -29.31
CA ARG A 441 14.71 -2.77 -29.01
C ARG A 441 13.98 -3.20 -30.27
N THR A 442 13.76 -4.49 -30.40
CA THR A 442 12.72 -5.04 -31.28
C THR A 442 11.41 -5.17 -30.47
N GLU A 443 10.26 -5.16 -31.15
CA GLU A 443 8.93 -5.19 -30.51
C GLU A 443 8.68 -6.44 -29.62
N SER A 444 9.56 -7.43 -29.68
CA SER A 444 9.40 -8.73 -29.02
C SER A 444 10.12 -8.92 -27.69
N GLY A 445 10.87 -7.93 -27.15
CA GLY A 445 11.50 -8.08 -25.84
C GLY A 445 12.36 -6.89 -25.41
N ASN A 446 12.19 -6.47 -24.15
CA ASN A 446 12.97 -5.39 -23.58
C ASN A 446 14.05 -5.93 -22.65
N ASN A 447 15.27 -6.09 -23.14
CA ASN A 447 16.43 -6.53 -22.35
C ASN A 447 17.16 -5.37 -21.61
N SER A 448 16.60 -4.16 -21.59
CA SER A 448 17.22 -2.99 -20.97
C SER A 448 16.68 -2.71 -19.57
N LYS A 449 17.55 -2.26 -18.66
CA LYS A 449 17.18 -1.84 -17.29
C LYS A 449 16.62 -0.41 -17.21
N ILE A 450 16.44 0.28 -18.32
CA ILE A 450 15.94 1.66 -18.32
C ILE A 450 14.41 1.66 -18.14
N PRO A 451 13.86 2.29 -17.10
CA PRO A 451 12.44 2.26 -16.76
C PRO A 451 11.63 3.32 -17.53
N LEU A 452 12.05 3.63 -18.76
CA LEU A 452 11.41 4.61 -19.64
C LEU A 452 11.03 3.92 -20.95
N ASP A 453 9.76 3.56 -21.09
CA ASP A 453 9.27 2.92 -22.32
C ASP A 453 8.82 3.94 -23.36
N VAL A 454 8.08 4.93 -22.90
CA VAL A 454 7.51 6.00 -23.73
C VAL A 454 7.65 7.34 -23.02
N CYS A 455 7.52 8.42 -23.77
CA CYS A 455 7.52 9.77 -23.22
C CYS A 455 6.36 9.94 -22.21
N PRO A 456 6.63 10.29 -20.96
CA PRO A 456 5.58 10.45 -19.95
C PRO A 456 4.64 11.62 -20.26
N TRP A 457 5.05 12.55 -21.13
CA TRP A 457 4.29 13.73 -21.54
C TRP A 457 3.29 13.42 -22.65
N CYS A 458 3.76 12.84 -23.77
CA CYS A 458 2.93 12.61 -24.95
C CYS A 458 2.75 11.12 -25.36
N GLY A 459 3.42 10.20 -24.69
CA GLY A 459 3.33 8.77 -24.98
C GLY A 459 4.09 8.30 -26.24
N SER A 460 4.88 9.17 -26.90
CA SER A 460 5.69 8.81 -28.08
C SER A 460 6.99 8.11 -27.69
N LYS A 461 7.70 7.52 -28.68
CA LYS A 461 9.01 6.90 -28.46
C LYS A 461 10.02 7.93 -27.98
N LEU A 462 10.97 7.50 -27.18
CA LEU A 462 12.07 8.31 -26.66
C LEU A 462 13.35 8.07 -27.45
N THR A 463 14.31 9.01 -27.32
CA THR A 463 15.69 8.91 -27.76
C THR A 463 16.63 9.39 -26.67
N HIS A 464 17.93 9.22 -26.85
CA HIS A 464 18.91 9.70 -25.88
C HIS A 464 20.15 10.27 -26.57
N GLU A 465 20.80 11.18 -25.86
CA GLU A 465 22.13 11.66 -26.20
C GLU A 465 23.12 11.32 -25.08
N THR A 466 24.32 10.91 -25.47
CA THR A 466 25.39 10.64 -24.53
C THR A 466 26.53 11.60 -24.70
N SER A 467 26.88 12.33 -23.64
CA SER A 467 28.04 13.20 -23.61
C SER A 467 29.10 12.66 -22.66
N ARG A 468 30.39 12.98 -22.94
CA ARG A 468 31.49 12.64 -22.00
C ARG A 468 31.39 13.43 -20.69
N SER A 469 30.91 14.68 -20.77
CA SER A 469 30.87 15.61 -19.63
C SER A 469 29.51 15.67 -18.92
N SER A 470 28.38 15.53 -19.66
CA SER A 470 27.03 15.78 -19.14
C SER A 470 26.19 14.52 -18.89
N GLY A 471 26.79 13.32 -19.02
CA GLY A 471 26.06 12.08 -18.76
C GLY A 471 25.15 11.64 -19.91
N VAL A 472 23.97 11.12 -19.56
CA VAL A 472 22.92 10.68 -20.50
C VAL A 472 21.72 11.60 -20.38
N LYS A 473 21.25 12.10 -21.51
CA LYS A 473 20.05 12.93 -21.59
C LYS A 473 18.99 12.21 -22.41
N PHE A 474 17.75 12.24 -21.96
CA PHE A 474 16.61 11.62 -22.65
C PHE A 474 15.71 12.68 -23.26
N PHE A 475 15.18 12.40 -24.46
CA PHE A 475 14.32 13.29 -25.23
C PHE A 475 13.16 12.51 -25.86
N CYS A 476 12.09 13.21 -26.21
CA CYS A 476 11.03 12.67 -27.03
C CYS A 476 11.39 12.70 -28.52
N LYS A 477 11.00 11.67 -29.28
CA LYS A 477 11.15 11.66 -30.75
C LYS A 477 10.08 12.46 -31.49
N ASN A 478 9.03 12.86 -30.80
CA ASN A 478 7.97 13.66 -31.40
C ASN A 478 8.34 15.13 -31.38
N ILE A 479 8.48 15.73 -32.55
CA ILE A 479 8.84 17.14 -32.75
C ILE A 479 7.81 18.14 -32.19
N PHE A 480 6.56 17.69 -31.99
CA PHE A 480 5.51 18.50 -31.36
C PHE A 480 5.51 18.42 -29.83
N CYS A 481 6.39 17.61 -29.26
CA CYS A 481 6.45 17.44 -27.82
C CYS A 481 7.34 18.51 -27.19
N THR A 482 6.90 19.10 -26.10
CA THR A 482 7.70 20.03 -25.28
C THR A 482 9.07 19.50 -24.85
N TYR A 483 9.22 18.18 -24.78
CA TYR A 483 10.44 17.48 -24.39
C TYR A 483 11.16 16.80 -25.58
N ASP A 484 11.08 17.40 -26.76
CA ASP A 484 11.86 16.97 -27.91
C ASP A 484 13.34 17.41 -27.82
N VAL A 485 14.15 17.02 -28.82
CA VAL A 485 15.60 17.30 -28.82
C VAL A 485 15.92 18.79 -28.86
N GLU A 486 15.05 19.60 -29.49
CA GLU A 486 15.28 21.05 -29.68
C GLU A 486 14.79 21.87 -28.47
N ASN A 487 13.77 21.39 -27.74
CA ASN A 487 13.09 22.21 -26.73
C ASN A 487 13.59 21.92 -25.31
N ALA A 488 13.42 20.71 -24.80
CA ALA A 488 13.75 20.43 -23.40
C ALA A 488 14.18 18.98 -23.13
N VAL A 489 15.11 18.81 -22.21
CA VAL A 489 15.57 17.50 -21.71
C VAL A 489 14.57 16.94 -20.70
N ILE A 490 14.23 15.66 -20.78
CA ILE A 490 13.48 14.97 -19.73
C ILE A 490 14.32 14.97 -18.43
N PRO A 491 13.84 15.59 -17.34
CA PRO A 491 14.64 15.85 -16.14
C PRO A 491 14.80 14.65 -15.23
N VAL A 492 15.42 13.58 -15.72
CA VAL A 492 15.58 12.30 -15.03
C VAL A 492 17.05 11.91 -14.82
N ARG A 493 17.36 11.31 -13.66
CA ARG A 493 18.69 10.78 -13.32
C ARG A 493 18.52 9.28 -12.99
N LEU A 494 19.22 8.41 -13.75
CA LEU A 494 19.00 6.95 -13.71
C LEU A 494 20.24 6.16 -13.26
N CYS A 495 21.26 6.78 -12.68
CA CYS A 495 22.37 6.07 -12.05
C CYS A 495 22.94 6.86 -10.87
N ASP A 496 23.62 6.16 -9.96
CA ASP A 496 24.19 6.75 -8.75
C ASP A 496 25.18 7.87 -9.09
N ASP A 497 26.03 7.67 -10.09
CA ASP A 497 27.03 8.65 -10.50
C ASP A 497 26.41 9.99 -10.89
N ASP A 498 25.35 9.97 -11.71
CA ASP A 498 24.64 11.18 -12.16
C ASP A 498 23.90 11.85 -10.99
N ILE A 499 23.27 11.03 -10.13
CA ILE A 499 22.58 11.51 -8.91
C ILE A 499 23.55 12.24 -7.95
N TYR A 500 24.79 11.76 -7.83
CA TYR A 500 25.80 12.41 -6.97
C TYR A 500 26.41 13.66 -7.62
N ILE A 501 26.60 13.63 -8.95
CA ILE A 501 27.14 14.78 -9.68
C ILE A 501 26.09 15.92 -9.76
N ASN A 502 24.85 15.56 -10.07
CA ASN A 502 23.73 16.46 -10.26
C ASN A 502 22.56 16.05 -9.34
N PRO A 503 22.59 16.39 -8.05
CA PRO A 503 21.56 16.00 -7.12
C PRO A 503 20.16 16.39 -7.60
N PRO A 504 19.21 15.44 -7.70
CA PRO A 504 17.87 15.73 -8.18
C PRO A 504 17.06 16.49 -7.13
N THR A 505 16.03 17.20 -7.54
CA THR A 505 15.09 17.88 -6.63
C THR A 505 14.26 16.88 -5.83
N LEU A 506 13.81 15.80 -6.49
CA LEU A 506 13.15 14.66 -5.87
C LEU A 506 14.03 13.41 -5.96
N LEU A 507 14.48 12.89 -4.82
CA LEU A 507 15.18 11.62 -4.74
C LEU A 507 14.18 10.50 -4.47
N PHE A 508 13.97 9.65 -5.46
CA PHE A 508 13.02 8.55 -5.41
C PHE A 508 13.76 7.22 -5.29
N GLY A 509 13.54 6.44 -4.23
CA GLY A 509 14.36 5.25 -4.04
C GLY A 509 13.79 4.18 -3.13
N THR A 510 14.58 3.12 -2.97
CA THR A 510 14.27 2.04 -2.01
C THR A 510 15.00 2.27 -0.69
N VAL A 511 14.35 1.87 0.41
CA VAL A 511 14.87 2.09 1.77
C VAL A 511 16.26 1.47 1.95
N ASP A 512 16.47 0.25 1.44
CA ASP A 512 17.73 -0.50 1.53
C ASP A 512 18.92 0.21 0.83
N LYS A 513 18.65 1.00 -0.21
CA LYS A 513 19.70 1.74 -0.93
C LYS A 513 20.37 2.78 -0.05
N PHE A 514 19.66 3.37 0.91
CA PHE A 514 20.23 4.37 1.83
C PHE A 514 21.28 3.79 2.80
N ALA A 515 21.29 2.48 3.04
CA ALA A 515 22.36 1.84 3.80
C ALA A 515 23.74 1.99 3.12
N GLN A 516 23.80 2.26 1.80
CA GLN A 516 25.03 2.50 1.07
C GLN A 516 25.74 3.83 1.43
N LEU A 517 25.05 4.76 2.10
CA LEU A 517 25.65 6.03 2.53
C LEU A 517 26.89 5.84 3.41
N ALA A 518 26.97 4.75 4.18
CA ALA A 518 28.17 4.40 4.94
C ALA A 518 29.40 4.04 4.07
N HIS A 519 29.16 3.57 2.84
CA HIS A 519 30.18 2.94 1.99
C HIS A 519 30.59 3.78 0.78
N LYS A 520 29.65 4.53 0.19
CA LYS A 520 29.87 5.23 -1.09
C LYS A 520 29.99 6.75 -0.89
N VAL A 521 31.11 7.21 -0.40
CA VAL A 521 31.47 8.64 -0.40
C VAL A 521 32.77 8.81 -1.22
N ASN A 522 32.66 9.46 -2.37
CA ASN A 522 33.80 9.75 -3.25
C ASN A 522 34.03 11.25 -3.31
N THR A 523 35.22 11.70 -2.97
CA THR A 523 35.61 13.10 -2.90
C THR A 523 36.74 13.45 -3.83
N TYR A 524 37.06 12.64 -4.86
CA TYR A 524 38.13 12.94 -5.74
C TYR A 524 38.00 14.34 -6.37
N ASN A 525 39.06 15.12 -6.24
CA ASN A 525 39.26 16.52 -6.63
C ASN A 525 39.11 16.84 -8.13
N THR A 526 38.17 16.26 -8.83
CA THR A 526 37.81 16.65 -10.19
C THR A 526 36.55 17.50 -10.18
N SER A 527 36.45 18.41 -11.12
CA SER A 527 35.31 19.35 -11.28
C SER A 527 33.93 18.70 -11.40
N ALA A 528 33.85 17.38 -11.43
CA ALA A 528 32.62 16.57 -11.42
C ALA A 528 32.73 15.47 -10.36
N SER A 529 32.84 15.83 -9.09
CA SER A 529 33.01 14.85 -8.00
C SER A 529 31.71 14.08 -7.76
N LYS A 530 31.78 12.74 -7.79
CA LYS A 530 30.70 11.81 -7.42
C LYS A 530 30.53 11.75 -5.91
N ASP A 531 30.17 12.86 -5.29
CA ASP A 531 30.12 13.04 -3.84
C ASP A 531 28.71 12.87 -3.30
N SER A 532 28.43 11.76 -2.62
CA SER A 532 27.11 11.46 -2.04
C SER A 532 26.67 12.47 -0.96
N ARG A 533 27.59 13.26 -0.39
CA ARG A 533 27.27 14.32 0.57
C ARG A 533 26.41 15.41 -0.05
N ARG A 534 26.46 15.58 -1.39
CA ARG A 534 25.64 16.54 -2.12
C ARG A 534 24.14 16.25 -2.00
N LEU A 535 23.74 15.01 -1.76
CA LEU A 535 22.35 14.65 -1.48
C LEU A 535 21.80 15.34 -0.23
N PHE A 536 22.70 15.71 0.69
CA PHE A 536 22.37 16.39 1.94
C PHE A 536 22.90 17.85 1.96
N GLY A 537 23.06 18.44 0.80
CA GLY A 537 23.47 19.84 0.66
C GLY A 537 24.93 20.11 0.98
N ARG A 538 25.78 19.07 1.16
CA ARG A 538 27.17 19.18 1.55
C ARG A 538 28.09 18.69 0.42
N GLY A 539 29.26 19.25 0.30
CA GLY A 539 30.28 18.83 -0.67
C GLY A 539 31.25 19.96 -1.00
N ALA A 540 32.39 19.64 -1.62
CA ALA A 540 33.28 20.67 -2.13
C ALA A 540 32.56 21.50 -3.20
N ASN A 541 32.54 22.82 -3.03
CA ASN A 541 31.83 23.76 -3.93
C ASN A 541 30.32 23.48 -4.09
N TRP A 542 29.69 22.81 -3.13
CA TRP A 542 28.27 22.52 -3.12
C TRP A 542 27.69 22.72 -1.70
N GLN A 543 27.21 23.92 -1.44
CA GLN A 543 26.54 24.26 -0.17
C GLN A 543 25.11 24.63 -0.46
N LYS A 544 24.21 23.68 -0.21
CA LYS A 544 22.74 23.82 -0.37
C LYS A 544 22.07 23.40 0.92
N LEU A 545 20.76 23.63 1.02
CA LEU A 545 20.00 23.12 2.15
C LEU A 545 19.85 21.59 2.03
N PRO A 546 19.84 20.86 3.15
CA PRO A 546 19.53 19.43 3.15
C PRO A 546 18.04 19.19 2.81
N PRO A 547 17.62 17.93 2.57
CA PRO A 547 16.22 17.59 2.30
C PRO A 547 15.27 18.06 3.39
N ASP A 548 14.14 18.64 2.98
CA ASP A 548 13.10 19.17 3.85
C ASP A 548 11.97 18.19 4.12
N LEU A 549 11.73 17.25 3.20
CA LEU A 549 10.61 16.32 3.25
C LEU A 549 11.06 14.89 3.00
N ILE A 550 10.60 13.97 3.84
CA ILE A 550 10.78 12.53 3.66
C ILE A 550 9.40 11.87 3.61
N ILE A 551 9.10 11.19 2.52
CA ILE A 551 7.89 10.37 2.37
C ILE A 551 8.28 8.89 2.51
N GLN A 552 7.65 8.19 3.45
CA GLN A 552 7.78 6.75 3.62
C GLN A 552 6.45 6.07 3.29
N ASP A 553 6.35 5.50 2.10
CA ASP A 553 5.16 4.73 1.72
C ASP A 553 5.22 3.30 2.24
N GLU A 554 4.05 2.69 2.46
CA GLU A 554 3.86 1.33 2.97
C GLU A 554 4.68 1.06 4.26
N LEU A 555 4.51 1.93 5.26
CA LEU A 555 5.28 1.89 6.53
C LEU A 555 5.22 0.52 7.22
N HIS A 556 4.08 -0.20 7.13
CA HIS A 556 3.88 -1.52 7.74
C HIS A 556 4.86 -2.60 7.22
N LEU A 557 5.54 -2.37 6.08
CA LEU A 557 6.56 -3.29 5.58
C LEU A 557 7.91 -3.15 6.30
N LEU A 558 8.11 -2.05 7.05
CA LEU A 558 9.29 -1.86 7.90
C LEU A 558 9.08 -2.52 9.26
N LEU A 559 9.19 -3.85 9.28
CA LEU A 559 8.95 -4.67 10.47
C LEU A 559 10.11 -5.64 10.72
N GLY A 560 10.21 -6.15 11.95
CA GLY A 560 11.20 -7.13 12.36
C GLY A 560 12.64 -6.72 12.06
N PRO A 561 13.51 -7.62 11.54
CA PRO A 561 14.93 -7.33 11.29
C PRO A 561 15.16 -6.19 10.31
N LEU A 562 14.31 -6.04 9.28
CA LEU A 562 14.42 -4.94 8.32
C LEU A 562 14.13 -3.60 9.02
N GLY A 563 13.04 -3.50 9.76
CA GLY A 563 12.69 -2.29 10.50
C GLY A 563 13.77 -1.91 11.52
N SER A 564 14.35 -2.89 12.22
CA SER A 564 15.44 -2.66 13.18
C SER A 564 16.72 -2.13 12.50
N ALA A 565 17.07 -2.66 11.33
CA ALA A 565 18.20 -2.17 10.54
C ALA A 565 17.94 -0.73 10.05
N VAL A 566 16.75 -0.49 9.50
CA VAL A 566 16.33 0.82 8.99
C VAL A 566 16.41 1.87 10.09
N SER A 567 15.94 1.58 11.29
CA SER A 567 15.96 2.51 12.43
C SER A 567 17.35 3.07 12.73
N LEU A 568 18.40 2.24 12.66
CA LEU A 568 19.76 2.69 12.99
C LEU A 568 20.37 3.57 11.89
N TYR A 569 20.15 3.27 10.61
CA TYR A 569 20.64 4.22 9.60
C TYR A 569 19.71 5.42 9.38
N GLU A 570 18.43 5.34 9.80
CA GLU A 570 17.56 6.53 9.92
C GLU A 570 18.11 7.56 10.91
N CYS A 571 18.79 7.11 11.97
CA CYS A 571 19.50 8.02 12.87
C CYS A 571 20.54 8.87 12.11
N ALA A 572 21.25 8.28 11.14
CA ALA A 572 22.19 9.02 10.30
C ALA A 572 21.45 9.98 9.34
N ILE A 573 20.42 9.51 8.65
CA ILE A 573 19.63 10.33 7.71
C ILE A 573 19.01 11.53 8.42
N ASP A 574 18.43 11.34 9.61
CA ASP A 574 17.89 12.41 10.43
C ASP A 574 18.95 13.48 10.74
N GLN A 575 20.15 13.06 11.17
CA GLN A 575 21.27 13.99 11.43
C GLN A 575 21.78 14.68 10.15
N LEU A 576 21.82 13.98 9.03
CA LEU A 576 22.24 14.53 7.74
C LEU A 576 21.25 15.54 7.18
N CYS A 577 19.95 15.34 7.41
CA CYS A 577 18.89 16.25 7.00
C CYS A 577 18.65 17.39 8.02
N THR A 578 19.17 17.28 9.23
CA THR A 578 19.01 18.31 10.26
C THR A 578 19.89 19.52 9.99
N ARG A 579 19.35 20.72 10.15
CA ARG A 579 20.07 22.00 10.06
C ARG A 579 19.73 22.93 11.22
N LYS A 580 20.53 23.95 11.40
CA LYS A 580 20.26 25.03 12.32
C LYS A 580 19.85 26.29 11.57
N GLU A 581 18.81 26.95 12.03
CA GLU A 581 18.42 28.31 11.61
C GLU A 581 18.31 29.19 12.87
N GLY A 582 19.33 30.05 13.10
CA GLY A 582 19.49 30.74 14.39
C GLY A 582 19.65 29.71 15.52
N ASP A 583 18.83 29.85 16.56
CA ASP A 583 18.81 28.91 17.69
C ASP A 583 17.96 27.65 17.45
N LEU A 584 17.15 27.64 16.39
CA LEU A 584 16.26 26.52 16.08
C LEU A 584 17.01 25.38 15.38
N THR A 585 16.76 24.18 15.88
CA THR A 585 17.17 22.94 15.20
C THR A 585 16.01 22.43 14.35
N ILE A 586 16.21 22.37 13.03
CA ILE A 586 15.18 21.99 12.07
C ILE A 586 15.50 20.63 11.51
N ARG A 587 14.59 19.68 11.73
CA ARG A 587 14.59 18.32 11.21
C ARG A 587 13.70 18.25 9.96
N PRO A 588 13.90 17.26 9.05
CA PRO A 588 13.03 17.11 7.88
C PRO A 588 11.60 16.76 8.31
N LYS A 589 10.58 17.24 7.62
CA LYS A 589 9.20 16.76 7.77
C LYS A 589 9.14 15.31 7.33
N ILE A 590 8.54 14.43 8.13
CA ILE A 590 8.29 13.04 7.79
C ILE A 590 6.80 12.81 7.62
N ILE A 591 6.43 12.23 6.48
CA ILE A 591 5.08 11.79 6.16
C ILE A 591 5.15 10.30 5.83
N SER A 592 4.22 9.56 6.39
CA SER A 592 4.10 8.12 6.14
C SER A 592 2.73 7.76 5.60
N SER A 593 2.64 6.63 4.91
CA SER A 593 1.36 6.06 4.52
C SER A 593 1.29 4.57 4.83
N THR A 594 0.10 4.09 5.16
CA THR A 594 -0.17 2.66 5.34
C THR A 594 -1.64 2.35 5.06
N ALA A 595 -1.92 1.09 4.75
CA ALA A 595 -3.29 0.59 4.67
C ALA A 595 -3.74 -0.14 5.95
N THR A 596 -2.83 -0.40 6.88
CA THR A 596 -3.08 -1.13 8.13
C THR A 596 -2.31 -0.48 9.26
N THR A 597 -2.98 -0.27 10.39
CA THR A 597 -2.41 0.39 11.57
C THR A 597 -2.66 -0.48 12.79
N ARG A 598 -1.59 -0.92 13.48
CA ARG A 598 -1.65 -1.39 14.86
C ARG A 598 -0.26 -1.23 15.48
N ASN A 599 -0.21 -0.66 16.68
CA ASN A 599 1.04 -0.35 17.38
C ASN A 599 2.01 0.54 16.57
N THR A 600 1.44 1.37 15.68
CA THR A 600 2.20 2.21 14.74
C THR A 600 2.94 3.34 15.47
N ALA A 601 2.44 3.78 16.64
CA ALA A 601 3.12 4.77 17.47
C ALA A 601 4.51 4.28 17.90
N LEU A 602 4.60 3.04 18.38
CA LEU A 602 5.88 2.44 18.77
C LEU A 602 6.82 2.26 17.58
N GLN A 603 6.27 1.84 16.42
CA GLN A 603 7.04 1.72 15.19
C GLN A 603 7.64 3.05 14.76
N VAL A 604 6.85 4.11 14.72
CA VAL A 604 7.28 5.46 14.34
C VAL A 604 8.31 6.01 15.34
N ARG A 605 8.07 5.81 16.63
CA ARG A 605 9.04 6.19 17.68
C ARG A 605 10.37 5.46 17.50
N ALA A 606 10.35 4.15 17.28
CA ALA A 606 11.54 3.35 17.05
C ALA A 606 12.30 3.76 15.77
N LEU A 607 11.60 4.07 14.68
CA LEU A 607 12.21 4.49 13.42
C LEU A 607 12.74 5.93 13.50
N TYR A 608 11.90 6.88 13.86
CA TYR A 608 12.11 8.30 13.61
C TYR A 608 12.30 9.15 14.86
N ASP A 609 12.12 8.57 16.05
CA ASP A 609 12.18 9.31 17.31
C ASP A 609 11.22 10.52 17.34
N ARG A 610 9.96 10.25 16.98
CA ARG A 610 8.89 11.26 16.91
C ARG A 610 7.56 10.65 17.35
N GLY A 611 6.63 11.51 17.77
CA GLY A 611 5.23 11.17 17.91
C GLY A 611 4.59 10.89 16.55
N ILE A 612 3.35 10.42 16.57
CA ILE A 612 2.57 10.15 15.37
C ILE A 612 1.24 10.89 15.43
N SER A 613 0.82 11.42 14.29
CA SER A 613 -0.56 11.84 14.04
C SER A 613 -1.13 10.98 12.91
N ILE A 614 -2.06 10.10 13.23
CA ILE A 614 -2.77 9.27 12.26
C ILE A 614 -3.96 10.05 11.74
N PHE A 615 -4.12 10.11 10.42
CA PHE A 615 -5.23 10.74 9.75
C PHE A 615 -5.88 9.78 8.73
N PRO A 616 -7.23 9.71 8.63
CA PRO A 616 -8.21 10.36 9.49
C PRO A 616 -8.26 9.75 10.90
N LYS A 617 -8.75 10.51 11.87
CA LYS A 617 -9.06 10.04 13.21
C LYS A 617 -10.31 9.18 13.20
N ASN A 618 -10.42 8.28 14.15
CA ASN A 618 -11.63 7.52 14.37
C ASN A 618 -12.72 8.38 15.02
N GLY A 619 -13.96 8.23 14.55
CA GLY A 619 -15.13 8.70 15.27
C GLY A 619 -15.53 7.76 16.42
N ILE A 620 -16.83 7.69 16.71
CA ILE A 620 -17.38 6.77 17.69
C ILE A 620 -17.72 5.39 17.14
N ASP A 621 -17.73 5.21 15.82
CA ASP A 621 -18.04 3.97 15.11
C ASP A 621 -16.94 3.61 14.10
N TYR A 622 -16.68 2.31 13.89
CA TYR A 622 -15.65 1.82 12.99
C TYR A 622 -15.89 2.12 11.50
N ASP A 623 -17.14 2.40 11.13
CA ASP A 623 -17.61 2.53 9.75
C ASP A 623 -17.78 3.99 9.29
N ASP A 624 -17.44 4.96 10.17
CA ASP A 624 -17.57 6.38 9.89
C ASP A 624 -16.49 7.19 10.61
N SER A 625 -15.50 7.64 9.85
CA SER A 625 -14.47 8.59 10.31
C SER A 625 -14.52 9.91 9.54
N PHE A 626 -15.70 10.31 9.05
CA PHE A 626 -15.93 11.41 8.13
C PHE A 626 -15.24 11.22 6.77
N PHE A 627 -13.94 11.16 6.72
CA PHE A 627 -13.14 11.04 5.48
C PHE A 627 -13.10 9.62 4.89
N ALA A 628 -13.46 8.61 5.67
CA ALA A 628 -13.64 7.23 5.24
C ALA A 628 -14.99 6.74 5.75
N PHE A 629 -15.93 6.58 4.84
CA PHE A 629 -17.31 6.20 5.13
C PHE A 629 -17.62 4.85 4.45
N TYR A 630 -18.21 3.91 5.19
CA TYR A 630 -18.67 2.65 4.62
C TYR A 630 -19.99 2.87 3.90
N LYS A 631 -20.01 2.64 2.58
CA LYS A 631 -21.16 2.88 1.74
C LYS A 631 -22.39 2.13 2.24
N ARG A 632 -23.50 2.85 2.30
CA ARG A 632 -24.78 2.35 2.73
C ARG A 632 -25.88 2.72 1.75
N CYS A 633 -26.87 1.85 1.65
CA CYS A 633 -28.13 2.12 0.94
C CYS A 633 -29.28 1.45 1.69
N LYS A 634 -30.48 1.93 1.46
CA LYS A 634 -31.71 1.26 1.88
C LYS A 634 -32.79 1.43 0.83
N LYS A 635 -33.81 0.58 0.81
CA LYS A 635 -35.01 0.81 -0.01
C LYS A 635 -35.77 1.99 0.57
N LYS A 636 -36.43 2.73 -0.27
CA LYS A 636 -37.30 3.84 0.19
C LYS A 636 -38.43 3.29 1.09
N GLY A 637 -38.41 3.74 2.34
CA GLY A 637 -39.36 3.29 3.37
C GLY A 637 -38.82 2.31 4.39
N ASP A 638 -37.62 1.74 4.17
CA ASP A 638 -36.93 0.94 5.18
C ASP A 638 -36.36 1.86 6.27
N GLU A 639 -36.30 1.37 7.51
CA GLU A 639 -35.68 2.12 8.64
C GLU A 639 -34.16 1.96 8.67
N ASP A 640 -33.68 0.76 8.38
CA ASP A 640 -32.27 0.41 8.57
C ASP A 640 -31.44 0.55 7.30
N TRP A 641 -30.21 1.09 7.48
CA TRP A 641 -29.20 1.18 6.44
C TRP A 641 -28.44 -0.15 6.28
N SER A 642 -28.40 -0.68 5.07
CA SER A 642 -27.59 -1.84 4.70
C SER A 642 -26.28 -1.43 4.04
N PHE A 643 -25.19 -2.18 4.27
CA PHE A 643 -23.91 -1.93 3.60
C PHE A 643 -23.97 -2.33 2.12
N VAL A 644 -23.31 -1.53 1.29
CA VAL A 644 -23.10 -1.88 -0.12
C VAL A 644 -21.88 -2.82 -0.20
N SER A 645 -22.09 -4.01 -0.75
CA SER A 645 -21.04 -5.02 -0.91
C SER A 645 -19.93 -4.55 -1.86
N LYS A 646 -18.68 -4.82 -1.48
CA LYS A 646 -17.51 -4.63 -2.33
C LYS A 646 -16.88 -5.95 -2.71
N ARG A 647 -16.70 -6.84 -1.74
CA ARG A 647 -16.08 -8.15 -1.94
C ARG A 647 -16.87 -9.21 -1.23
N ARG A 648 -17.03 -10.34 -1.91
CA ARG A 648 -17.52 -11.56 -1.29
C ARG A 648 -16.33 -12.46 -1.00
N TYR A 649 -16.13 -12.75 0.27
CA TYR A 649 -15.15 -13.72 0.75
C TYR A 649 -15.82 -15.07 0.93
N ILE A 650 -15.19 -16.12 0.43
CA ILE A 650 -15.64 -17.50 0.60
C ILE A 650 -14.48 -18.33 1.18
N GLY A 651 -14.73 -19.00 2.30
CA GLY A 651 -13.77 -19.90 2.94
C GLY A 651 -13.94 -21.34 2.44
N VAL A 652 -12.82 -21.98 2.09
CA VAL A 652 -12.79 -23.38 1.70
C VAL A 652 -11.67 -24.08 2.48
N MET A 653 -12.02 -25.10 3.28
CA MET A 653 -11.04 -25.91 4.00
C MET A 653 -11.11 -27.36 3.52
N PRO A 654 -10.17 -27.84 2.70
CA PRO A 654 -10.19 -29.19 2.15
C PRO A 654 -9.80 -30.22 3.23
N THR A 655 -10.71 -31.07 3.60
CA THR A 655 -10.46 -32.15 4.57
C THR A 655 -10.18 -33.51 3.91
N GLY A 656 -10.71 -33.75 2.72
CA GLY A 656 -10.58 -35.03 2.02
C GLY A 656 -9.63 -35.04 0.80
N ARG A 657 -8.96 -33.90 0.51
CA ARG A 657 -8.04 -33.73 -0.63
C ARG A 657 -6.89 -32.82 -0.29
N THR A 658 -5.83 -32.87 -1.09
CA THR A 658 -4.72 -31.93 -0.93
C THR A 658 -5.16 -30.49 -1.28
N GLN A 659 -4.55 -29.52 -0.64
CA GLN A 659 -4.80 -28.10 -0.92
C GLN A 659 -4.61 -27.77 -2.40
N MET A 660 -3.54 -28.28 -3.02
CA MET A 660 -3.24 -28.07 -4.42
C MET A 660 -4.33 -28.66 -5.35
N THR A 661 -4.80 -29.90 -5.09
CA THR A 661 -5.90 -30.49 -5.87
C THR A 661 -7.17 -29.66 -5.76
N THR A 662 -7.48 -29.15 -4.58
CA THR A 662 -8.66 -28.30 -4.36
C THR A 662 -8.51 -26.96 -5.08
N GLN A 663 -7.33 -26.34 -5.05
CA GLN A 663 -7.05 -25.13 -5.83
C GLN A 663 -7.27 -25.34 -7.33
N MET A 664 -6.74 -26.44 -7.90
CA MET A 664 -6.95 -26.75 -9.32
C MET A 664 -8.44 -26.93 -9.66
N ARG A 665 -9.22 -27.52 -8.75
CA ARG A 665 -10.67 -27.68 -8.92
C ARG A 665 -11.40 -26.35 -8.86
N LEU A 666 -11.06 -25.48 -7.92
CA LEU A 666 -11.63 -24.13 -7.83
C LEU A 666 -11.33 -23.32 -9.10
N ALA A 667 -10.08 -23.32 -9.55
CA ALA A 667 -9.66 -22.67 -10.79
C ALA A 667 -10.43 -23.22 -12.00
N ALA A 668 -10.60 -24.54 -12.11
CA ALA A 668 -11.35 -25.17 -13.19
C ALA A 668 -12.85 -24.84 -13.14
N ILE A 669 -13.46 -24.75 -11.95
CA ILE A 669 -14.85 -24.34 -11.79
C ILE A 669 -15.04 -22.92 -12.34
N LEU A 670 -14.21 -21.98 -11.91
CA LEU A 670 -14.27 -20.59 -12.38
C LEU A 670 -14.10 -20.50 -13.91
N PHE A 671 -13.12 -21.21 -14.45
CA PHE A 671 -12.84 -21.24 -15.90
C PHE A 671 -14.01 -21.80 -16.71
N VAL A 672 -14.56 -22.94 -16.30
CA VAL A 672 -15.65 -23.62 -17.01
C VAL A 672 -16.93 -22.79 -16.96
N HIS A 673 -17.29 -22.28 -15.77
CA HIS A 673 -18.51 -21.48 -15.63
C HIS A 673 -18.41 -20.13 -16.33
N ARG A 674 -17.23 -19.52 -16.42
CA ARG A 674 -17.01 -18.34 -17.27
C ARG A 674 -17.31 -18.66 -18.73
N ALA A 675 -16.76 -19.75 -19.26
CA ALA A 675 -16.96 -20.13 -20.65
C ALA A 675 -18.44 -20.47 -20.96
N ILE A 676 -19.16 -21.06 -20.00
CA ILE A 676 -20.61 -21.29 -20.11
C ILE A 676 -21.36 -19.95 -20.12
N PHE A 677 -21.04 -19.05 -19.22
CA PHE A 677 -21.66 -17.72 -19.13
C PHE A 677 -21.47 -16.90 -20.42
N GLU A 678 -20.28 -16.93 -21.01
CA GLU A 678 -20.02 -16.31 -22.31
C GLU A 678 -20.94 -16.87 -23.40
N LYS A 679 -21.10 -18.22 -23.45
CA LYS A 679 -21.95 -18.89 -24.42
C LYS A 679 -23.44 -18.54 -24.25
N GLU A 680 -23.94 -18.53 -23.04
CA GLU A 680 -25.35 -18.18 -22.73
C GLU A 680 -25.67 -16.72 -23.10
N ASN A 681 -24.68 -15.87 -23.21
CA ASN A 681 -24.82 -14.45 -23.50
C ASN A 681 -24.25 -14.03 -24.88
N LEU A 682 -24.12 -14.95 -25.85
CA LEU A 682 -23.59 -14.66 -27.19
C LEU A 682 -24.28 -13.46 -27.87
N ALA A 683 -25.57 -13.28 -27.67
CA ALA A 683 -26.32 -12.14 -28.20
C ALA A 683 -25.87 -10.78 -27.66
N LYS A 684 -25.23 -10.75 -26.49
CA LYS A 684 -24.72 -9.53 -25.82
C LYS A 684 -23.27 -9.23 -26.14
N LEU A 685 -22.60 -10.02 -26.96
CA LEU A 685 -21.16 -9.83 -27.30
C LEU A 685 -20.88 -8.54 -28.11
N ASN A 686 -21.92 -7.88 -28.62
CA ASN A 686 -21.83 -6.56 -29.25
C ASN A 686 -22.07 -5.40 -28.27
N ASP A 687 -22.47 -5.68 -27.04
CA ASP A 687 -22.70 -4.69 -26.02
C ASP A 687 -21.38 -4.34 -25.30
N LYS A 688 -20.94 -3.10 -25.40
CA LYS A 688 -19.69 -2.60 -24.78
C LYS A 688 -19.69 -2.73 -23.26
N ASP A 689 -20.82 -2.53 -22.62
CA ASP A 689 -20.92 -2.62 -21.16
C ASP A 689 -20.85 -4.08 -20.69
N PHE A 690 -21.44 -5.00 -21.45
CA PHE A 690 -21.31 -6.44 -21.20
C PHE A 690 -19.87 -6.92 -21.40
N ILE A 691 -19.21 -6.50 -22.49
CA ILE A 691 -17.79 -6.85 -22.76
C ILE A 691 -16.90 -6.36 -21.62
N LYS A 692 -17.09 -5.12 -21.18
CA LYS A 692 -16.35 -4.54 -20.05
C LYS A 692 -16.62 -5.29 -18.76
N ALA A 693 -17.87 -5.67 -18.49
CA ALA A 693 -18.22 -6.47 -17.33
C ALA A 693 -17.60 -7.87 -17.36
N ALA A 694 -17.61 -8.53 -18.50
CA ALA A 694 -16.97 -9.83 -18.68
C ALA A 694 -15.45 -9.78 -18.47
N ASP A 695 -14.77 -8.73 -18.94
CA ASP A 695 -13.33 -8.54 -18.75
C ASP A 695 -12.92 -8.50 -17.27
N TYR A 696 -13.75 -7.92 -16.39
CA TYR A 696 -13.46 -7.88 -14.95
C TYR A 696 -13.35 -9.27 -14.30
N TYR A 697 -14.05 -10.28 -14.81
CA TYR A 697 -14.04 -11.63 -14.26
C TYR A 697 -13.26 -12.63 -15.11
N PHE A 698 -12.56 -12.15 -16.16
CA PHE A 698 -11.85 -13.02 -17.09
C PHE A 698 -10.63 -13.67 -16.43
N THR A 699 -9.79 -12.90 -15.79
CA THR A 699 -8.54 -13.34 -15.19
C THR A 699 -8.72 -13.75 -13.74
N THR A 700 -8.28 -14.95 -13.37
CA THR A 700 -8.23 -15.41 -11.97
C THR A 700 -6.81 -15.36 -11.44
N ILE A 701 -6.61 -14.65 -10.33
CA ILE A 701 -5.34 -14.57 -9.64
C ILE A 701 -5.24 -15.73 -8.66
N SER A 702 -4.10 -16.42 -8.61
CA SER A 702 -3.76 -17.39 -7.58
C SER A 702 -2.60 -16.86 -6.74
N TYR A 703 -2.88 -16.49 -5.49
CA TYR A 703 -1.90 -15.96 -4.54
C TYR A 703 -1.25 -17.06 -3.73
N PHE A 704 0.08 -16.99 -3.55
CA PHE A 704 0.87 -17.96 -2.81
C PHE A 704 1.79 -17.27 -1.78
N ASN A 705 1.99 -17.92 -0.65
CA ASN A 705 2.88 -17.45 0.41
C ASN A 705 4.36 -17.70 0.15
N SER A 706 4.72 -18.53 -0.82
CA SER A 706 6.10 -18.87 -1.13
C SER A 706 6.32 -19.22 -2.61
N LEU A 707 7.52 -18.94 -3.09
CA LEU A 707 7.98 -19.34 -4.44
C LEU A 707 7.98 -20.86 -4.63
N LYS A 708 8.19 -21.64 -3.57
CA LYS A 708 8.15 -23.10 -3.60
C LYS A 708 6.75 -23.62 -3.91
N GLU A 709 5.72 -22.99 -3.34
CA GLU A 709 4.32 -23.35 -3.62
C GLU A 709 3.95 -22.98 -5.05
N VAL A 710 4.38 -21.83 -5.56
CA VAL A 710 4.20 -21.45 -6.98
C VAL A 710 4.80 -22.51 -7.90
N GLY A 711 6.07 -22.88 -7.68
CA GLY A 711 6.75 -23.85 -8.56
C GLY A 711 6.11 -25.23 -8.56
N LYS A 712 5.63 -25.72 -7.41
CA LYS A 712 4.88 -26.97 -7.34
C LYS A 712 3.57 -26.92 -8.11
N THR A 713 2.84 -25.80 -7.94
CA THR A 713 1.56 -25.59 -8.61
C THR A 713 1.76 -25.43 -10.11
N ASP A 714 2.75 -24.67 -10.54
CA ASP A 714 3.07 -24.43 -11.94
C ASP A 714 3.39 -25.73 -12.69
N ALA A 715 4.21 -26.59 -12.11
CA ALA A 715 4.60 -27.87 -12.69
C ALA A 715 3.40 -28.83 -12.90
N GLN A 716 2.42 -28.81 -12.02
CA GLN A 716 1.26 -29.70 -12.07
C GLN A 716 0.01 -29.07 -12.68
N PHE A 717 0.01 -27.74 -12.85
CA PHE A 717 -1.15 -27.00 -13.31
C PHE A 717 -1.69 -27.54 -14.63
N TYR A 718 -0.83 -27.76 -15.61
CA TYR A 718 -1.25 -28.21 -16.92
C TYR A 718 -1.97 -29.58 -16.90
N MET A 719 -1.41 -30.56 -16.19
CA MET A 719 -1.98 -31.91 -16.18
C MET A 719 -3.26 -32.01 -15.35
N GLU A 720 -3.23 -31.57 -14.12
CA GLU A 720 -4.36 -31.72 -13.20
C GLU A 720 -5.53 -30.79 -13.55
N PHE A 721 -5.23 -29.53 -13.91
CA PHE A 721 -6.25 -28.58 -14.32
C PHE A 721 -6.97 -29.03 -15.58
N THR A 722 -6.25 -29.41 -16.65
CA THR A 722 -6.82 -29.86 -17.92
C THR A 722 -7.68 -31.12 -17.74
N LYS A 723 -7.17 -32.08 -16.95
CA LYS A 723 -7.90 -33.32 -16.65
C LYS A 723 -9.23 -33.04 -15.93
N TYR A 724 -9.20 -32.15 -14.92
CA TYR A 724 -10.39 -31.82 -14.17
C TYR A 724 -11.36 -30.96 -14.96
N THR A 725 -10.89 -30.00 -15.74
CA THR A 725 -11.68 -29.15 -16.63
C THR A 725 -12.47 -30.00 -17.62
N ARG A 726 -11.82 -30.99 -18.29
CA ARG A 726 -12.50 -31.92 -19.20
C ARG A 726 -13.61 -32.73 -18.52
N ARG A 727 -13.37 -33.21 -17.27
CA ARG A 727 -14.37 -33.93 -16.49
C ARG A 727 -15.54 -33.02 -16.09
N LEU A 728 -15.25 -31.80 -15.72
CA LEU A 728 -16.25 -30.82 -15.30
C LEU A 728 -17.15 -30.41 -16.50
N TYR A 729 -16.56 -30.14 -17.67
CA TYR A 729 -17.33 -29.88 -18.89
C TYR A 729 -18.28 -31.03 -19.22
N LYS A 730 -17.80 -32.28 -19.22
CA LYS A 730 -18.66 -33.46 -19.46
C LYS A 730 -19.83 -33.53 -18.47
N ARG A 731 -19.59 -33.22 -17.19
CA ARG A 731 -20.63 -33.22 -16.15
C ARG A 731 -21.66 -32.14 -16.36
N VAL A 732 -21.24 -30.92 -16.60
CA VAL A 732 -22.13 -29.77 -16.77
C VAL A 732 -22.95 -29.90 -18.05
N MET A 733 -22.34 -30.31 -19.15
CA MET A 733 -23.03 -30.54 -20.43
C MET A 733 -24.09 -31.64 -20.35
N ARG A 734 -23.85 -32.69 -19.57
CA ARG A 734 -24.82 -33.77 -19.36
C ARG A 734 -26.07 -33.28 -18.64
N TYR A 735 -25.93 -32.33 -17.74
CA TYR A 735 -27.06 -31.75 -17.00
C TYR A 735 -27.78 -30.62 -17.72
N SER A 736 -27.10 -29.91 -18.64
CA SER A 736 -27.63 -28.70 -19.28
C SER A 736 -28.13 -28.91 -20.71
N ASN A 737 -28.11 -30.12 -21.29
CA ASN A 737 -28.36 -30.41 -22.72
C ASN A 737 -27.52 -29.56 -23.71
N MET A 738 -26.43 -28.99 -23.25
CA MET A 738 -25.55 -28.12 -24.05
C MET A 738 -24.54 -28.94 -24.86
N LEU A 739 -24.97 -29.73 -25.82
CA LEU A 739 -24.14 -30.58 -26.68
C LEU A 739 -23.16 -29.80 -27.58
N GLU A 740 -23.30 -28.48 -27.70
CA GLU A 740 -22.54 -27.65 -28.64
C GLU A 740 -21.39 -26.83 -28.02
N CYS A 741 -20.95 -27.14 -26.80
CA CYS A 741 -19.81 -26.44 -26.21
C CYS A 741 -18.44 -26.84 -26.75
N PHE A 742 -18.33 -26.91 -28.08
CA PHE A 742 -17.09 -27.25 -28.77
C PHE A 742 -15.95 -26.27 -28.48
N TYR A 743 -16.27 -24.98 -28.30
CA TYR A 743 -15.31 -23.92 -28.03
C TYR A 743 -14.61 -24.08 -26.69
N ALA A 744 -15.36 -24.35 -25.65
CA ALA A 744 -14.83 -24.47 -24.28
C ALA A 744 -13.98 -25.73 -24.08
N TYR A 745 -14.20 -26.79 -24.86
CA TYR A 745 -13.43 -28.04 -24.79
C TYR A 745 -12.03 -27.93 -25.40
N ASN A 746 -11.89 -27.12 -26.45
CA ASN A 746 -10.64 -26.96 -27.21
C ASN A 746 -9.87 -25.69 -26.83
N GLU A 747 -10.44 -24.84 -25.97
CA GLU A 747 -9.76 -23.62 -25.52
C GLU A 747 -8.52 -23.96 -24.69
N ARG A 748 -7.35 -23.54 -25.18
CA ARG A 748 -6.13 -23.61 -24.40
C ARG A 748 -6.13 -22.48 -23.38
N PHE A 749 -5.97 -22.80 -22.10
CA PHE A 749 -5.78 -21.79 -21.09
C PHE A 749 -4.38 -21.17 -21.21
N SER A 750 -4.30 -19.89 -20.86
CA SER A 750 -3.05 -19.14 -20.73
C SER A 750 -2.78 -18.82 -19.27
N LYS A 751 -1.52 -18.80 -18.89
CA LYS A 751 -1.10 -18.42 -17.54
C LYS A 751 0.17 -17.59 -17.60
N SER A 752 0.29 -16.67 -16.63
CA SER A 752 1.49 -15.88 -16.39
C SER A 752 1.91 -15.96 -14.93
N GLU A 753 3.11 -15.50 -14.65
CA GLU A 753 3.69 -15.47 -13.29
C GLU A 753 4.03 -14.03 -12.90
N LEU A 754 3.64 -13.62 -11.70
CA LEU A 754 4.03 -12.35 -11.07
C LEU A 754 4.66 -12.63 -9.71
N THR A 755 5.93 -13.02 -9.73
CA THR A 755 6.66 -13.42 -8.52
C THR A 755 8.07 -12.85 -8.52
N GLY A 756 8.74 -12.93 -7.35
CA GLY A 756 10.13 -12.51 -7.21
C GLY A 756 11.16 -13.32 -8.00
N ARG A 757 10.74 -14.31 -8.81
CA ARG A 757 11.64 -15.01 -9.76
C ARG A 757 11.90 -14.20 -11.02
N LEU A 758 10.93 -13.37 -11.41
CA LEU A 758 11.07 -12.51 -12.57
C LEU A 758 12.14 -11.47 -12.33
N SER A 759 12.96 -11.20 -13.34
CA SER A 759 13.80 -10.01 -13.31
C SER A 759 12.94 -8.74 -13.22
N GLY A 760 13.47 -7.64 -12.74
CA GLY A 760 12.70 -6.39 -12.61
C GLY A 760 12.01 -5.98 -13.91
N ASN A 761 12.66 -6.20 -15.05
CA ASN A 761 12.15 -5.85 -16.38
C ASN A 761 11.09 -6.82 -16.89
N ASP A 762 11.28 -8.11 -16.68
CA ASP A 762 10.29 -9.13 -17.09
C ASP A 762 8.99 -8.94 -16.28
N ALA A 763 9.11 -8.61 -15.00
CA ALA A 763 7.97 -8.32 -14.18
C ALA A 763 7.20 -7.08 -14.63
N VAL A 764 7.90 -6.01 -15.05
CA VAL A 764 7.28 -4.80 -15.62
C VAL A 764 6.64 -5.10 -16.98
N ALA A 765 7.31 -5.88 -17.84
CA ALA A 765 6.78 -6.28 -19.13
C ALA A 765 5.51 -7.11 -18.98
N GLU A 766 5.53 -8.09 -18.08
CA GLU A 766 4.34 -8.92 -17.80
C GLU A 766 3.20 -8.09 -17.20
N LEU A 767 3.51 -7.14 -16.36
CA LEU A 767 2.56 -6.20 -15.78
C LEU A 767 1.90 -5.32 -16.84
N ASN A 768 2.70 -4.77 -17.76
CA ASN A 768 2.22 -3.95 -18.87
C ASN A 768 1.32 -4.79 -19.81
N LYS A 769 1.69 -6.03 -20.10
CA LYS A 769 0.87 -6.97 -20.85
C LYS A 769 -0.49 -7.18 -20.19
N VAL A 770 -0.50 -7.48 -18.90
CA VAL A 770 -1.72 -7.70 -18.11
C VAL A 770 -2.62 -6.45 -18.06
N GLN A 771 -2.04 -5.25 -18.05
CA GLN A 771 -2.78 -3.99 -18.03
C GLN A 771 -3.32 -3.58 -19.41
N SER A 772 -2.58 -3.89 -20.48
CA SER A 772 -2.89 -3.42 -21.84
C SER A 772 -3.85 -4.32 -22.60
N ILE A 773 -3.87 -5.62 -22.30
CA ILE A 773 -4.71 -6.58 -22.99
C ILE A 773 -6.00 -6.77 -22.20
N SER A 774 -7.12 -6.30 -22.73
CA SER A 774 -8.47 -6.56 -22.23
C SER A 774 -9.15 -7.65 -23.05
N TRP A 775 -10.11 -8.31 -22.45
CA TRP A 775 -10.92 -9.30 -23.16
C TRP A 775 -11.80 -8.62 -24.23
N SER A 776 -11.77 -9.21 -25.44
CA SER A 776 -12.64 -8.83 -26.54
C SER A 776 -13.12 -10.08 -27.28
N PRO A 777 -14.38 -10.15 -27.70
CA PRO A 777 -14.88 -11.29 -28.49
C PRO A 777 -14.25 -11.41 -29.86
N GLU A 778 -13.73 -10.33 -30.45
CA GLU A 778 -13.25 -10.28 -31.83
C GLU A 778 -11.94 -11.07 -32.07
N HIS A 779 -10.99 -11.02 -31.13
CA HIS A 779 -9.65 -11.57 -31.30
C HIS A 779 -9.29 -12.65 -30.26
N ARG A 780 -10.25 -13.19 -29.58
CA ARG A 780 -10.03 -14.22 -28.54
C ARG A 780 -9.57 -15.58 -29.07
N PHE A 781 -9.75 -15.83 -30.38
CA PHE A 781 -9.26 -16.97 -31.10
C PHE A 781 -8.23 -16.56 -32.16
N PRO A 782 -7.34 -17.46 -32.62
CA PRO A 782 -6.49 -17.19 -33.78
C PRO A 782 -7.32 -16.71 -34.96
N TYR A 783 -6.92 -15.62 -35.58
CA TYR A 783 -7.63 -15.00 -36.71
C TYR A 783 -6.71 -14.76 -37.91
N GLN A 784 -7.30 -14.54 -39.09
CA GLN A 784 -6.56 -14.21 -40.31
C GLN A 784 -6.59 -12.73 -40.55
N GLU A 785 -5.40 -12.13 -40.77
CA GLU A 785 -5.24 -10.74 -41.16
C GLU A 785 -4.25 -10.66 -42.33
N GLY A 786 -4.65 -10.06 -43.43
CA GLY A 786 -3.80 -9.98 -44.63
C GLY A 786 -3.34 -11.33 -45.19
N GLY A 787 -4.12 -12.40 -44.96
CA GLY A 787 -3.78 -13.76 -45.40
C GLY A 787 -2.88 -14.57 -44.46
N ASN A 788 -2.37 -13.95 -43.40
CA ASN A 788 -1.54 -14.62 -42.38
C ASN A 788 -2.36 -14.93 -41.11
N TRP A 789 -2.07 -16.09 -40.49
CA TRP A 789 -2.64 -16.44 -39.19
C TRP A 789 -2.00 -15.62 -38.08
N GLN A 790 -2.82 -14.86 -37.34
CA GLN A 790 -2.43 -14.16 -36.15
C GLN A 790 -2.79 -14.96 -34.90
N GLN A 791 -2.01 -14.80 -33.85
CA GLN A 791 -2.31 -15.42 -32.56
C GLN A 791 -3.50 -14.73 -31.91
N ALA A 792 -4.23 -15.46 -31.05
CA ALA A 792 -5.32 -14.87 -30.26
C ALA A 792 -4.77 -13.76 -29.34
N ILE A 793 -5.47 -12.63 -29.31
CA ILE A 793 -5.22 -11.52 -28.41
C ILE A 793 -6.25 -11.62 -27.28
N LYS A 794 -5.86 -12.21 -26.16
CA LYS A 794 -6.71 -12.32 -24.97
C LYS A 794 -5.88 -12.13 -23.69
N PRO A 795 -6.50 -11.68 -22.58
CA PRO A 795 -5.82 -11.71 -21.29
C PRO A 795 -5.45 -13.12 -20.86
N ASP A 796 -4.49 -13.24 -19.97
CA ASP A 796 -4.21 -14.52 -19.35
C ASP A 796 -5.37 -14.99 -18.46
N ASP A 797 -5.71 -16.27 -18.55
CA ASP A 797 -6.77 -16.89 -17.77
C ASP A 797 -6.39 -16.95 -16.28
N PHE A 798 -5.10 -17.21 -16.00
CA PHE A 798 -4.56 -17.33 -14.65
C PHE A 798 -3.27 -16.54 -14.47
N ILE A 799 -3.14 -15.92 -13.29
CA ILE A 799 -1.91 -15.27 -12.85
C ILE A 799 -1.46 -15.94 -11.54
N LEU A 800 -0.28 -16.56 -11.57
CA LEU A 800 0.34 -17.09 -10.36
C LEU A 800 1.17 -16.00 -9.70
N ALA A 801 0.82 -15.62 -8.48
CA ALA A 801 1.41 -14.45 -7.83
C ALA A 801 1.85 -14.72 -6.38
N THR A 802 2.84 -13.97 -5.92
CA THR A 802 3.24 -13.89 -4.51
C THR A 802 3.02 -12.47 -3.98
N ASN A 803 3.69 -12.10 -2.90
CA ASN A 803 3.61 -10.78 -2.28
C ASN A 803 3.84 -9.59 -3.24
N MET A 804 4.36 -9.83 -4.44
CA MET A 804 4.44 -8.80 -5.48
C MET A 804 3.08 -8.21 -5.85
N ILE A 805 2.00 -9.00 -5.79
CA ILE A 805 0.66 -8.50 -6.09
C ILE A 805 0.08 -7.70 -4.91
N SER A 806 0.44 -8.06 -3.68
CA SER A 806 -0.07 -7.35 -2.48
C SER A 806 0.39 -5.91 -2.41
N VAL A 807 1.50 -5.57 -3.07
CA VAL A 807 2.11 -4.25 -2.96
C VAL A 807 2.11 -3.55 -4.34
N GLY A 808 1.28 -2.50 -4.48
CA GLY A 808 1.39 -1.48 -5.53
C GLY A 808 0.84 -1.78 -6.92
N LEU A 809 0.30 -2.95 -7.18
CA LEU A 809 -0.39 -3.22 -8.43
C LEU A 809 -1.72 -2.48 -8.52
N ASP A 810 -1.85 -1.64 -9.54
CA ASP A 810 -3.09 -0.92 -9.84
C ASP A 810 -3.70 -1.40 -11.17
N VAL A 811 -4.38 -2.55 -11.11
CA VAL A 811 -5.08 -3.13 -12.27
C VAL A 811 -6.57 -3.22 -11.92
N SER A 812 -7.37 -2.36 -12.53
CA SER A 812 -8.81 -2.24 -12.20
C SER A 812 -9.65 -3.44 -12.63
N ARG A 813 -9.19 -4.19 -13.64
CA ARG A 813 -9.90 -5.32 -14.22
C ARG A 813 -9.84 -6.63 -13.44
N PHE A 814 -9.18 -6.68 -12.30
CA PHE A 814 -9.11 -7.89 -11.49
C PHE A 814 -10.25 -7.96 -10.48
N ASN A 815 -11.10 -8.99 -10.62
CA ASN A 815 -12.21 -9.19 -9.69
C ASN A 815 -12.26 -10.58 -9.05
N THR A 816 -11.35 -11.49 -9.40
CA THR A 816 -11.33 -12.85 -8.85
C THR A 816 -9.93 -13.24 -8.36
N ILE A 817 -9.84 -13.69 -7.10
CA ILE A 817 -8.58 -14.16 -6.49
C ILE A 817 -8.82 -15.42 -5.66
N ILE A 818 -7.89 -16.38 -5.79
CA ILE A 818 -7.76 -17.55 -4.92
C ILE A 818 -6.55 -17.35 -4.02
N MET A 819 -6.78 -17.19 -2.72
CA MET A 819 -5.75 -17.10 -1.69
C MET A 819 -5.36 -18.50 -1.21
N ASN A 820 -4.14 -18.96 -1.52
CA ASN A 820 -3.68 -20.30 -1.11
C ASN A 820 -3.06 -20.27 0.28
N SER A 821 -3.84 -20.54 1.28
CA SER A 821 -3.58 -20.35 2.73
C SER A 821 -3.55 -18.88 3.15
N MET A 822 -3.72 -18.67 4.43
CA MET A 822 -3.57 -17.36 5.04
C MET A 822 -2.10 -16.91 4.95
N PRO A 823 -1.82 -15.65 4.55
CA PRO A 823 -0.50 -15.05 4.67
C PRO A 823 0.01 -15.02 6.10
N ARG A 824 1.29 -14.69 6.25
CA ARG A 824 1.90 -14.60 7.60
C ARG A 824 1.27 -13.52 8.46
N ASN A 825 0.92 -12.40 7.83
CA ASN A 825 0.33 -11.24 8.47
C ASN A 825 -1.05 -10.96 7.88
N ILE A 826 -1.98 -10.53 8.71
CA ILE A 826 -3.33 -10.13 8.28
C ILE A 826 -3.26 -8.88 7.40
N ALA A 827 -2.33 -7.98 7.65
CA ALA A 827 -2.05 -6.85 6.79
C ALA A 827 -1.80 -7.28 5.32
N GLU A 828 -1.00 -8.32 5.11
CA GLU A 828 -0.73 -8.90 3.78
C GLU A 828 -1.99 -9.54 3.17
N TYR A 829 -2.82 -10.20 3.98
CA TYR A 829 -4.10 -10.74 3.54
C TYR A 829 -5.05 -9.64 3.04
N ILE A 830 -5.20 -8.56 3.82
CA ILE A 830 -6.02 -7.40 3.46
C ILE A 830 -5.50 -6.78 2.16
N GLN A 831 -4.21 -6.60 2.03
CA GLN A 831 -3.60 -5.98 0.86
C GLN A 831 -3.72 -6.83 -0.40
N ALA A 832 -3.46 -8.15 -0.31
CA ALA A 832 -3.57 -9.05 -1.45
C ALA A 832 -5.03 -9.17 -1.91
N SER A 833 -5.97 -9.39 -0.99
CA SER A 833 -7.39 -9.51 -1.31
C SER A 833 -8.01 -8.18 -1.80
N SER A 834 -7.46 -7.04 -1.39
CA SER A 834 -7.91 -5.72 -1.85
C SER A 834 -7.46 -5.35 -3.27
N ARG A 835 -6.62 -6.17 -3.91
CA ARG A 835 -6.23 -5.97 -5.32
C ARG A 835 -7.34 -6.32 -6.30
N VAL A 836 -8.32 -7.09 -5.88
CA VAL A 836 -9.55 -7.32 -6.64
C VAL A 836 -10.66 -6.38 -6.19
N ALA A 837 -11.67 -6.23 -7.01
CA ALA A 837 -12.83 -5.37 -6.74
C ALA A 837 -12.49 -3.88 -6.61
N ARG A 838 -11.72 -3.33 -7.53
CA ARG A 838 -11.44 -1.90 -7.51
C ARG A 838 -12.59 -1.06 -8.06
N GLU A 839 -13.13 -1.45 -9.20
CA GLU A 839 -14.24 -0.75 -9.85
C GLU A 839 -15.57 -1.48 -9.71
N LYS A 840 -15.56 -2.81 -9.70
CA LYS A 840 -16.75 -3.66 -9.59
C LYS A 840 -16.61 -4.62 -8.42
N GLU A 841 -17.68 -5.23 -7.98
CA GLU A 841 -17.69 -6.25 -6.93
C GLU A 841 -16.76 -7.41 -7.28
N GLY A 842 -16.10 -7.98 -6.27
CA GLY A 842 -15.10 -9.03 -6.48
C GLY A 842 -15.29 -10.26 -5.60
N LEU A 843 -14.69 -11.35 -6.05
CA LEU A 843 -14.73 -12.66 -5.40
C LEU A 843 -13.34 -13.02 -4.85
N VAL A 844 -13.29 -13.30 -3.55
CA VAL A 844 -12.09 -13.78 -2.85
C VAL A 844 -12.36 -15.17 -2.31
N LEU A 845 -11.68 -16.18 -2.87
CA LEU A 845 -11.74 -17.57 -2.42
C LEU A 845 -10.52 -17.83 -1.53
N THR A 846 -10.71 -18.03 -0.24
CA THR A 846 -9.61 -18.35 0.68
C THR A 846 -9.56 -19.83 0.96
N LEU A 847 -8.49 -20.47 0.48
CA LEU A 847 -8.28 -21.89 0.62
C LEU A 847 -7.43 -22.17 1.88
N HIS A 848 -8.11 -22.48 2.98
CA HIS A 848 -7.47 -22.72 4.28
C HIS A 848 -6.79 -24.10 4.34
N ASN A 849 -5.60 -24.14 4.92
CA ASN A 849 -4.86 -25.39 5.11
C ASN A 849 -5.26 -26.05 6.43
N PRO A 850 -5.88 -27.25 6.42
CA PRO A 850 -6.34 -27.92 7.65
C PRO A 850 -5.21 -28.36 8.59
N PHE A 851 -3.95 -28.35 8.14
CA PHE A 851 -2.78 -28.72 8.92
C PHE A 851 -2.01 -27.51 9.49
N ARG A 852 -2.48 -26.29 9.22
CA ARG A 852 -1.89 -25.06 9.78
C ARG A 852 -2.84 -24.44 10.79
N SER A 853 -2.45 -24.39 12.05
CA SER A 853 -3.28 -23.89 13.16
C SER A 853 -3.85 -22.48 12.89
N ARG A 854 -3.08 -21.60 12.24
CA ARG A 854 -3.55 -20.28 11.85
C ARG A 854 -4.71 -20.37 10.85
N ASP A 855 -4.56 -21.14 9.78
CA ASP A 855 -5.60 -21.30 8.76
C ASP A 855 -6.88 -21.88 9.37
N VAL A 856 -6.73 -22.89 10.25
CA VAL A 856 -7.87 -23.49 10.98
C VAL A 856 -8.54 -22.45 11.85
N SER A 857 -7.80 -21.68 12.64
CA SER A 857 -8.37 -20.65 13.52
C SER A 857 -9.13 -19.56 12.75
N HIS A 858 -8.62 -19.11 11.61
CA HIS A 858 -9.32 -18.12 10.78
C HIS A 858 -10.56 -18.71 10.08
N PHE A 859 -10.52 -19.99 9.72
CA PHE A 859 -11.68 -20.67 9.16
C PHE A 859 -12.79 -20.90 10.20
N GLU A 860 -12.43 -21.29 11.40
CA GLU A 860 -13.36 -21.52 12.52
C GLU A 860 -14.09 -20.24 12.96
N LYS A 861 -13.45 -19.08 12.76
CA LYS A 861 -13.98 -17.74 13.05
C LYS A 861 -14.20 -16.91 11.78
N PHE A 862 -14.53 -17.54 10.66
CA PHE A 862 -14.49 -16.89 9.34
C PHE A 862 -15.32 -15.63 9.28
N ARG A 863 -16.56 -15.64 9.78
CA ARG A 863 -17.44 -14.48 9.79
C ARG A 863 -16.91 -13.39 10.71
N GLU A 864 -16.66 -13.71 11.98
CA GLU A 864 -16.07 -12.79 12.96
C GLU A 864 -14.82 -12.09 12.41
N PHE A 865 -13.93 -12.88 11.81
CA PHE A 865 -12.66 -12.40 11.26
C PHE A 865 -12.86 -11.40 10.10
N HIS A 866 -13.77 -11.68 9.16
CA HIS A 866 -13.97 -10.82 7.99
C HIS A 866 -14.81 -9.58 8.29
N GLU A 867 -15.73 -9.63 9.25
CA GLU A 867 -16.46 -8.45 9.73
C GLU A 867 -15.55 -7.46 10.47
N LYS A 868 -14.44 -7.95 11.07
CA LYS A 868 -13.50 -7.17 11.90
C LYS A 868 -12.06 -7.24 11.37
N LEU A 869 -11.84 -7.25 10.06
CA LEU A 869 -10.52 -7.46 9.45
C LEU A 869 -9.42 -6.56 10.03
N TYR A 870 -9.69 -5.28 10.22
CA TYR A 870 -8.72 -4.33 10.76
C TYR A 870 -8.47 -4.49 12.27
N TYR A 871 -9.43 -5.04 12.99
CA TYR A 871 -9.29 -5.37 14.41
C TYR A 871 -8.22 -6.46 14.65
N TYR A 872 -8.12 -7.41 13.71
CA TYR A 872 -7.21 -8.56 13.82
C TYR A 872 -5.81 -8.31 13.25
N VAL A 873 -5.50 -7.10 12.76
CA VAL A 873 -4.14 -6.76 12.31
C VAL A 873 -3.18 -6.91 13.48
N GLU A 874 -2.09 -7.63 13.25
CA GLU A 874 -1.08 -7.89 14.27
C GLU A 874 -0.28 -6.62 14.59
N PRO A 875 0.09 -6.39 15.86
CA PRO A 875 0.96 -5.29 16.23
C PRO A 875 2.35 -5.47 15.63
N ILE A 876 2.90 -4.39 15.10
CA ILE A 876 4.24 -4.38 14.51
C ILE A 876 5.26 -4.21 15.63
N SER A 877 6.30 -5.04 15.61
CA SER A 877 7.43 -4.95 16.53
C SER A 877 8.73 -4.69 15.80
N ILE A 878 9.49 -3.72 16.26
CA ILE A 878 10.87 -3.42 15.87
C ILE A 878 11.72 -3.22 17.12
N THR A 879 12.92 -3.78 17.12
CA THR A 879 13.86 -3.74 18.24
C THR A 879 15.22 -3.19 17.80
N PRO A 880 15.30 -1.88 17.46
CA PRO A 880 16.52 -1.30 16.88
C PRO A 880 17.72 -1.31 17.84
N PHE A 881 17.46 -1.20 19.12
CA PHE A 881 18.50 -1.09 20.15
C PHE A 881 18.81 -2.41 20.86
N SER A 882 18.26 -3.55 20.41
CA SER A 882 18.71 -4.86 20.90
C SER A 882 20.21 -5.05 20.63
N HIS A 883 20.92 -5.75 21.50
CA HIS A 883 22.36 -5.97 21.39
C HIS A 883 22.79 -6.42 20.00
N LYS A 884 22.13 -7.41 19.42
CA LYS A 884 22.43 -7.91 18.06
C LYS A 884 22.18 -6.88 16.96
N SER A 885 21.17 -6.03 17.10
CA SER A 885 20.92 -4.95 16.14
C SER A 885 21.98 -3.87 16.22
N VAL A 886 22.36 -3.48 17.43
CA VAL A 886 23.42 -2.50 17.68
C VAL A 886 24.76 -3.01 17.12
N GLU A 887 25.20 -4.23 17.48
CA GLU A 887 26.43 -4.84 16.96
C GLU A 887 26.50 -4.84 15.44
N LYS A 888 25.39 -5.16 14.79
CA LYS A 888 25.35 -5.32 13.34
C LYS A 888 25.19 -4.01 12.57
N TYR A 889 24.39 -3.09 13.06
CA TYR A 889 23.98 -1.92 12.26
C TYR A 889 24.50 -0.57 12.79
N LEU A 890 24.97 -0.48 14.04
CA LEU A 890 25.62 0.72 14.55
C LEU A 890 26.84 1.14 13.70
N PRO A 891 27.66 0.21 13.15
CA PRO A 891 28.74 0.57 12.22
C PRO A 891 28.26 1.33 10.97
N LEU A 892 27.08 1.02 10.44
CA LEU A 892 26.50 1.75 9.31
C LEU A 892 26.12 3.19 9.69
N PHE A 893 25.55 3.38 10.88
CA PHE A 893 25.29 4.71 11.41
C PHE A 893 26.58 5.52 11.56
N ILE A 894 27.56 4.99 12.26
CA ILE A 894 28.85 5.68 12.51
C ILE A 894 29.55 6.00 11.18
N GLY A 895 29.59 5.03 10.25
CA GLY A 895 30.20 5.22 8.94
C GLY A 895 29.52 6.32 8.11
N ALA A 896 28.19 6.32 8.04
CA ALA A 896 27.43 7.36 7.35
C ALA A 896 27.61 8.73 8.04
N TYR A 897 27.45 8.78 9.36
CA TYR A 897 27.58 9.98 10.17
C TYR A 897 28.95 10.64 9.99
N VAL A 898 30.03 9.89 10.22
CA VAL A 898 31.41 10.43 10.16
C VAL A 898 31.75 10.87 8.74
N ARG A 899 31.54 10.02 7.75
CA ARG A 899 31.95 10.30 6.37
C ARG A 899 31.21 11.47 5.71
N HIS A 900 29.97 11.75 6.16
CA HIS A 900 29.19 12.86 5.62
C HIS A 900 29.36 14.17 6.39
N LEU A 901 29.61 14.12 7.70
CA LEU A 901 29.71 15.32 8.54
C LEU A 901 31.16 15.81 8.74
N TYR A 902 32.16 14.93 8.55
CA TYR A 902 33.57 15.30 8.70
C TYR A 902 34.29 15.24 7.34
N PRO A 903 34.49 16.38 6.65
CA PRO A 903 35.08 16.40 5.31
C PRO A 903 36.46 15.74 5.24
N THR A 904 37.26 15.85 6.29
CA THR A 904 38.62 15.26 6.40
C THR A 904 38.62 13.74 6.50
N LEU A 905 37.45 13.12 6.81
CA LEU A 905 37.24 11.68 6.96
C LEU A 905 36.28 11.13 5.88
N ALA A 906 35.94 11.93 4.89
CA ALA A 906 34.90 11.56 3.92
C ALA A 906 35.37 10.56 2.86
N ASP A 907 36.52 10.74 2.29
CA ASP A 907 37.07 9.92 1.21
C ASP A 907 37.41 8.50 1.67
N ASN A 908 37.41 7.55 0.75
CA ASN A 908 37.76 6.16 1.04
C ASN A 908 39.19 5.99 1.56
N LYS A 909 40.12 6.83 1.09
CA LYS A 909 41.54 6.86 1.53
C LYS A 909 41.73 7.69 2.79
N SER A 910 40.73 8.39 3.30
CA SER A 910 40.87 9.27 4.47
C SER A 910 40.64 8.59 5.82
N ALA A 911 40.44 7.29 5.85
CA ALA A 911 40.22 6.56 7.12
C ALA A 911 41.37 6.73 8.11
N GLY A 912 42.62 6.88 7.58
CA GLY A 912 43.83 7.16 8.37
C GLY A 912 43.93 8.60 8.95
N ASN A 913 43.06 9.53 8.53
CA ASN A 913 43.04 10.92 9.03
C ASN A 913 42.37 11.07 10.41
N ILE A 914 41.89 9.96 10.99
CA ILE A 914 41.33 9.94 12.34
C ILE A 914 42.43 10.23 13.36
N ASP A 915 42.12 10.95 14.42
CA ASP A 915 43.00 11.24 15.56
C ASP A 915 42.16 11.23 16.86
N MET A 916 42.83 11.24 17.99
CA MET A 916 42.22 11.19 19.32
C MET A 916 41.25 12.35 19.59
N VAL A 917 41.57 13.55 19.05
CA VAL A 917 40.71 14.73 19.21
C VAL A 917 39.39 14.52 18.44
N LYS A 918 39.45 14.05 17.20
CA LYS A 918 38.27 13.76 16.40
C LYS A 918 37.44 12.63 17.01
N ILE A 919 38.09 11.60 17.55
CA ILE A 919 37.37 10.52 18.27
C ILE A 919 36.56 11.06 19.41
N GLY A 920 37.19 11.87 20.30
CA GLY A 920 36.51 12.46 21.43
C GLY A 920 35.33 13.36 21.00
N GLU A 921 35.50 14.10 19.91
CA GLU A 921 34.41 14.91 19.34
C GLU A 921 33.25 14.06 18.77
N ILE A 922 33.57 13.02 17.99
CA ILE A 922 32.59 12.12 17.39
C ILE A 922 31.82 11.39 18.51
N GLU A 923 32.56 10.81 19.46
CA GLU A 923 31.98 10.07 20.58
C GLU A 923 31.04 10.96 21.40
N LYS A 924 31.45 12.16 21.74
CA LYS A 924 30.63 13.14 22.47
C LYS A 924 29.34 13.49 21.71
N LYS A 925 29.43 13.74 20.40
CA LYS A 925 28.26 14.11 19.59
C LYS A 925 27.28 12.92 19.41
N VAL A 926 27.81 11.72 19.20
CA VAL A 926 26.99 10.51 19.05
C VAL A 926 26.31 10.17 20.38
N LYS A 927 27.05 10.20 21.50
CA LYS A 927 26.48 9.99 22.84
C LYS A 927 25.39 11.04 23.16
N LYS A 928 25.63 12.30 22.83
CA LYS A 928 24.61 13.36 22.98
C LYS A 928 23.35 13.09 22.17
N TYR A 929 23.47 12.60 20.94
CA TYR A 929 22.32 12.26 20.08
C TYR A 929 21.47 11.15 20.70
N PHE A 930 22.09 10.05 21.14
CA PHE A 930 21.35 8.94 21.77
C PHE A 930 20.84 9.30 23.19
N ALA A 931 21.54 10.16 23.94
CA ALA A 931 21.05 10.69 25.20
C ALA A 931 19.74 11.48 25.00
N GLY A 932 19.70 12.38 24.01
CA GLY A 932 18.47 13.10 23.66
C GLY A 932 17.32 12.16 23.24
N ARG A 933 17.64 11.05 22.59
CA ARG A 933 16.63 10.01 22.29
C ARG A 933 16.13 9.32 23.56
N LEU A 934 17.02 9.01 24.51
CA LEU A 934 16.66 8.42 25.78
C LEU A 934 15.75 9.37 26.60
N GLU A 935 16.10 10.65 26.65
CA GLU A 935 15.32 11.69 27.36
C GLU A 935 13.90 11.78 26.78
N ARG A 936 13.75 11.89 25.46
CA ARG A 936 12.44 11.91 24.79
C ARG A 936 11.64 10.63 24.97
N THR A 937 12.31 9.47 25.06
CA THR A 937 11.64 8.20 25.39
C THR A 937 11.18 8.16 26.84
N ALA A 938 11.94 8.73 27.76
CA ALA A 938 11.60 8.78 29.19
C ALA A 938 10.40 9.68 29.51
N GLU A 939 10.11 10.68 28.64
CA GLU A 939 8.94 11.55 28.78
C GLU A 939 7.62 10.84 28.44
N LEU A 940 7.69 9.69 27.77
CA LEU A 940 6.53 8.91 27.40
C LEU A 940 6.07 8.00 28.54
N SER A 941 4.78 7.76 28.66
CA SER A 941 4.19 6.86 29.65
C SER A 941 4.07 5.43 29.14
N GLY A 942 4.23 4.42 30.02
CA GLY A 942 3.95 3.03 29.73
C GLY A 942 5.02 2.32 28.88
N ILE A 943 4.57 1.45 27.98
CA ILE A 943 5.40 0.53 27.16
C ILE A 943 6.42 1.27 26.28
N GLU A 944 6.15 2.52 25.91
CA GLU A 944 7.02 3.31 25.06
C GLU A 944 8.41 3.56 25.67
N ARG A 945 8.54 3.51 27.00
CA ARG A 945 9.82 3.62 27.71
C ARG A 945 10.81 2.49 27.42
N GLU A 946 10.31 1.35 26.96
CA GLU A 946 11.15 0.17 26.72
C GLU A 946 11.93 0.21 25.40
N LEU A 947 11.66 1.17 24.50
CA LEU A 947 12.34 1.26 23.20
C LEU A 947 13.83 1.57 23.33
N LEU A 948 14.21 2.45 24.24
CA LEU A 948 15.61 2.74 24.57
C LEU A 948 15.72 2.93 26.09
N THR A 949 16.12 1.86 26.77
CA THR A 949 16.38 1.87 28.22
C THR A 949 17.75 2.44 28.54
N LYS A 950 17.98 2.75 29.81
CA LYS A 950 19.30 3.19 30.29
C LYS A 950 20.38 2.18 30.01
N ASP A 951 20.13 0.90 30.25
CA ASP A 951 21.08 -0.19 30.00
C ASP A 951 21.44 -0.33 28.51
N LEU A 952 20.43 -0.20 27.60
CA LEU A 952 20.67 -0.21 26.16
C LEU A 952 21.43 1.02 25.70
N PHE A 953 21.18 2.18 26.28
CA PHE A 953 21.94 3.39 26.03
C PHE A 953 23.41 3.24 26.46
N ASP A 954 23.65 2.72 27.67
CA ASP A 954 25.00 2.47 28.17
C ASP A 954 25.74 1.46 27.30
N TYR A 955 25.04 0.42 26.81
CA TYR A 955 25.57 -0.52 25.84
C TYR A 955 25.94 0.14 24.50
N ILE A 956 25.09 1.01 23.95
CA ILE A 956 25.40 1.78 22.75
C ILE A 956 26.64 2.65 22.96
N CYS A 957 26.74 3.32 24.11
CA CYS A 957 27.90 4.15 24.47
C CYS A 957 29.20 3.33 24.54
N LEU A 958 29.13 2.13 25.11
CA LEU A 958 30.26 1.19 25.13
C LEU A 958 30.66 0.77 23.71
N MET A 959 29.71 0.34 22.89
CA MET A 959 29.98 -0.08 21.52
C MET A 959 30.53 1.03 20.63
N VAL A 960 30.05 2.28 20.80
CA VAL A 960 30.63 3.45 20.11
C VAL A 960 32.09 3.65 20.51
N HIS A 961 32.39 3.59 21.81
CA HIS A 961 33.75 3.74 22.33
C HIS A 961 34.66 2.65 21.76
N GLU A 962 34.32 1.38 21.90
CA GLU A 962 35.10 0.25 21.39
C GLU A 962 35.36 0.33 19.89
N MET A 963 34.34 0.72 19.10
CA MET A 963 34.51 0.88 17.65
C MET A 963 35.49 1.99 17.28
N LEU A 964 35.45 3.11 17.97
CA LEU A 964 36.35 4.23 17.73
C LEU A 964 37.78 3.91 18.20
N GLU A 965 37.96 3.22 19.31
CA GLU A 965 39.28 2.72 19.76
C GLU A 965 39.87 1.70 18.78
N GLN A 966 39.04 0.74 18.31
CA GLN A 966 39.49 -0.21 17.30
C GLN A 966 39.93 0.49 16.00
N TRP A 967 39.27 1.62 15.66
CA TRP A 967 39.66 2.38 14.46
C TRP A 967 41.05 3.01 14.63
N ILE A 968 41.36 3.60 15.79
CA ILE A 968 42.74 4.12 16.08
C ILE A 968 43.78 2.99 16.04
N LYS A 969 43.49 1.87 16.69
CA LYS A 969 44.39 0.72 16.68
C LYS A 969 44.72 0.24 15.26
N LYS A 970 43.72 0.16 14.40
CA LYS A 970 43.90 -0.19 12.98
C LYS A 970 44.71 0.86 12.21
N LYS A 971 44.58 2.14 12.57
CA LYS A 971 45.42 3.20 11.99
C LYS A 971 46.88 3.04 12.40
N GLU A 972 47.17 2.69 13.65
CA GLU A 972 48.54 2.45 14.14
C GLU A 972 49.15 1.22 13.47
N GLU A 973 48.38 0.20 13.14
CA GLU A 973 48.81 -1.01 12.45
C GLU A 973 49.01 -0.80 10.92
N SER A 974 48.40 0.25 10.31
CA SER A 974 48.48 0.47 8.86
C SER A 974 48.51 1.96 8.51
N GLN A 975 49.58 2.43 7.88
CA GLN A 975 49.72 3.82 7.44
C GLN A 975 48.73 4.20 6.32
N ASP A 976 48.30 3.23 5.49
CA ASP A 976 47.38 3.41 4.36
C ASP A 976 45.99 2.84 4.67
N LEU A 977 45.41 3.21 5.81
CA LEU A 977 44.11 2.73 6.20
C LEU A 977 42.99 3.28 5.28
N VAL A 978 42.23 2.39 4.69
CA VAL A 978 41.09 2.69 3.83
C VAL A 978 39.78 2.11 4.41
N TYR A 979 38.61 2.79 4.17
CA TYR A 979 37.33 2.29 4.63
C TYR A 979 36.95 0.96 3.97
N ILE A 980 37.21 0.86 2.66
CA ILE A 980 36.88 -0.33 1.87
C ILE A 980 38.09 -0.67 1.01
N LYS A 981 38.62 -1.89 1.16
CA LYS A 981 39.61 -2.42 0.20
C LYS A 981 38.90 -2.79 -1.09
N ASN A 982 39.28 -2.17 -2.20
CA ASN A 982 38.81 -2.64 -3.51
C ASN A 982 39.34 -4.07 -3.71
N ARG A 983 38.42 -5.02 -3.87
CA ARG A 983 38.75 -6.39 -4.29
C ARG A 983 39.01 -6.45 -5.78
#